data_c7f7a3a1f2272333143b72719ad8c6e8
#
_entry.id   c7f7a3a1f2272333143b72719ad8c6e8
#
_cell.length_a   1.000
_cell.length_b   1.000
_cell.length_c   1.000
_cell.angle_alpha   90.00
_cell.angle_beta   90.00
_cell.angle_gamma   90.00
#
_symmetry.space_group_name_H-M   'P 1'
#
loop_
_entity.id
_entity.type
_entity.pdbx_description
1 polymer ?
#
loop_
_entity_poly.entity_id
_entity_poly.type
_entity_poly.pdbx_seq_one_letter_code
_entity_poly.pdbx_strand_id
1 'polypeptide(L)'
;FVIIKQLKHVGQTPADSRKEVDLLKQLKHTYLPQVLDFIQENGQTYTVMDFVDGADMDSMVKSGRKFTAAEVRRYAIQLCSAVKYLHSQNPPIIHSDIKPSNIMLNSNNDICLIDLNVSLVFTGSSQVLGGTFGYAPPEQFGIPLDRLFPDVNISGLVGINRPYIDERSDIFSIGASLYYLLTGIRPRPDYQNIPVDKCGVRASDGLTHIINKAMSLNPSRRYRTADEMLTALNNIGVLSRDYRRLRTQRVVVTSIAAAVTAGSLAVSGIGWNTMSQEKEDKYSEYLRFAEKFADSADTEHTQEYIELASELFPNRVEPYLYGIESISGGTAAERSEKRLEYYNDNLADKSGRIPGEKLQDKEGYVAAANIYALAGESAFYLEDYTQAISLYKESLIYDDQNAGCYRDLAISYVRTGDMEHARSTLNKAETLEISSDNLSIVRGEICRRNGDIDGAIQEFTQAADSASEDYLVYRALLSCCAAAADSTGESALSAHTQTAALIEEYRDISDEYRYTILDMLANEYFLCGRCEAQTADELNKNSSTRAQAQEHTEISNQYFESAAGCFRTVYSEGKLTEFSSQRSFYNLLEKLGHYDECRDLLEYIRESDTASTGYWVPMSECYLCYYEEYSKPETQRDFTAFSKAYSNASAEYQQYLAENPGKTDAAMDQLKKIVERLTKDHILVIRTEG
;
A
#
# COMPACT_ATOMS: atom_id res chain seq x y z
N PHE A 1 -36.92 -15.20 -28.28
CA PHE A 1 -36.54 -14.24 -27.25
C PHE A 1 -35.66 -13.17 -27.88
N VAL A 2 -35.82 -11.90 -27.47
CA VAL A 2 -35.00 -10.76 -27.89
C VAL A 2 -34.49 -10.02 -26.66
N ILE A 3 -33.35 -9.33 -26.78
CA ILE A 3 -32.82 -8.40 -25.77
C ILE A 3 -33.19 -6.99 -26.22
N ILE A 4 -33.69 -6.21 -25.26
CA ILE A 4 -33.91 -4.77 -25.44
C ILE A 4 -32.86 -4.05 -24.56
N LYS A 5 -31.95 -3.33 -25.20
CA LYS A 5 -30.88 -2.59 -24.53
C LYS A 5 -31.05 -1.09 -24.74
N GLN A 6 -31.04 -0.31 -23.65
CA GLN A 6 -31.06 1.14 -23.72
C GLN A 6 -29.71 1.68 -24.18
N LEU A 7 -29.68 2.49 -25.20
CA LEU A 7 -28.48 3.21 -25.62
C LEU A 7 -28.26 4.45 -24.71
N LYS A 8 -27.10 4.55 -24.11
CA LYS A 8 -26.71 5.76 -23.36
C LYS A 8 -26.33 6.85 -24.37
N HIS A 9 -27.15 7.89 -24.47
CA HIS A 9 -26.85 9.03 -25.34
C HIS A 9 -25.59 9.78 -24.85
N VAL A 10 -24.58 9.88 -25.69
CA VAL A 10 -23.46 10.80 -25.53
C VAL A 10 -23.48 11.75 -26.72
N GLY A 11 -24.16 12.88 -26.59
CA GLY A 11 -23.88 14.13 -27.32
C GLY A 11 -24.04 14.17 -28.85
N GLN A 12 -24.82 13.29 -29.49
CA GLN A 12 -25.00 13.31 -30.96
C GLN A 12 -26.40 13.80 -31.39
N THR A 13 -26.48 14.38 -32.59
CA THR A 13 -27.76 14.83 -33.15
C THR A 13 -28.65 13.63 -33.56
N PRO A 14 -29.99 13.75 -33.56
CA PRO A 14 -30.90 12.67 -33.93
C PRO A 14 -30.69 12.12 -35.35
N ALA A 15 -30.08 12.88 -36.25
CA ALA A 15 -29.79 12.46 -37.63
C ALA A 15 -28.57 11.53 -37.75
N ASP A 16 -27.55 11.75 -36.89
CA ASP A 16 -26.37 10.88 -36.88
C ASP A 16 -26.67 9.54 -36.25
N SER A 17 -27.52 9.51 -35.23
CA SER A 17 -27.99 8.27 -34.59
C SER A 17 -28.74 7.31 -35.54
N ARG A 18 -29.46 7.84 -36.53
CA ARG A 18 -30.20 6.99 -37.52
C ARG A 18 -29.27 6.26 -38.48
N LYS A 19 -28.22 6.92 -38.97
CA LYS A 19 -27.23 6.31 -39.89
C LYS A 19 -26.48 5.18 -39.23
N GLU A 20 -26.09 5.38 -37.96
CA GLU A 20 -25.44 4.35 -37.15
C GLU A 20 -26.33 3.13 -36.93
N VAL A 21 -27.60 3.39 -36.65
CA VAL A 21 -28.66 2.38 -36.49
C VAL A 21 -28.81 1.52 -37.73
N ASP A 22 -28.89 2.16 -38.91
CA ASP A 22 -29.10 1.45 -40.18
C ASP A 22 -27.88 0.60 -40.56
N LEU A 23 -26.69 1.03 -40.20
CA LEU A 23 -25.44 0.28 -40.38
C LEU A 23 -25.43 -0.99 -39.49
N LEU A 24 -25.82 -0.88 -38.22
CA LEU A 24 -25.88 -2.03 -37.31
C LEU A 24 -26.94 -3.07 -37.69
N LYS A 25 -28.07 -2.67 -38.27
CA LYS A 25 -29.08 -3.60 -38.80
C LYS A 25 -28.58 -4.43 -40.01
N GLN A 26 -27.59 -3.89 -40.73
CA GLN A 26 -26.99 -4.56 -41.88
C GLN A 26 -25.93 -5.60 -41.50
N LEU A 27 -25.41 -5.54 -40.25
CA LEU A 27 -24.41 -6.48 -39.80
C LEU A 27 -24.96 -7.89 -39.67
N LYS A 28 -24.40 -8.82 -40.44
CA LYS A 28 -24.72 -10.25 -40.39
C LYS A 28 -23.47 -11.08 -40.34
N HIS A 29 -23.18 -11.63 -39.16
CA HIS A 29 -22.05 -12.52 -38.96
C HIS A 29 -22.32 -13.56 -37.89
N THR A 30 -21.87 -14.80 -38.10
CA THR A 30 -22.16 -15.96 -37.22
C THR A 30 -21.83 -15.70 -35.74
N TYR A 31 -20.83 -14.88 -35.47
CA TYR A 31 -20.33 -14.62 -34.12
C TYR A 31 -20.71 -13.23 -33.59
N LEU A 32 -21.70 -12.57 -34.17
CA LEU A 32 -22.31 -11.32 -33.72
C LEU A 32 -23.81 -11.49 -33.54
N PRO A 33 -24.44 -10.87 -32.55
CA PRO A 33 -25.88 -10.85 -32.43
C PRO A 33 -26.46 -9.98 -33.57
N GLN A 34 -27.56 -10.39 -34.17
CA GLN A 34 -28.24 -9.58 -35.15
C GLN A 34 -29.05 -8.48 -34.46
N VAL A 35 -28.86 -7.26 -34.88
CA VAL A 35 -29.73 -6.15 -34.48
C VAL A 35 -30.99 -6.20 -35.31
N LEU A 36 -32.15 -6.40 -34.67
CA LEU A 36 -33.43 -6.57 -35.29
C LEU A 36 -34.15 -5.25 -35.50
N ASP A 37 -34.13 -4.41 -34.45
CA ASP A 37 -34.81 -3.12 -34.53
C ASP A 37 -34.27 -2.12 -33.51
N PHE A 38 -34.68 -0.85 -33.68
CA PHE A 38 -34.46 0.25 -32.75
C PHE A 38 -35.80 0.90 -32.40
N ILE A 39 -36.02 1.06 -31.10
CA ILE A 39 -37.23 1.67 -30.58
C ILE A 39 -36.82 3.00 -29.92
N GLN A 40 -37.56 4.05 -30.24
CA GLN A 40 -37.37 5.35 -29.59
C GLN A 40 -38.62 5.66 -28.76
N GLU A 41 -38.47 5.72 -27.45
CA GLU A 41 -39.54 5.97 -26.51
C GLU A 41 -39.07 6.97 -25.41
N ASN A 42 -39.87 7.98 -25.13
CA ASN A 42 -39.61 9.02 -24.13
C ASN A 42 -38.24 9.70 -24.29
N GLY A 43 -37.77 9.91 -25.52
CA GLY A 43 -36.51 10.50 -25.85
C GLY A 43 -35.29 9.60 -25.63
N GLN A 44 -35.51 8.34 -25.31
CA GLN A 44 -34.50 7.31 -25.17
C GLN A 44 -34.54 6.34 -26.34
N THR A 45 -33.37 5.87 -26.76
CA THR A 45 -33.26 4.91 -27.87
C THR A 45 -32.88 3.55 -27.28
N TYR A 46 -33.59 2.53 -27.74
CA TYR A 46 -33.40 1.13 -27.38
C TYR A 46 -33.05 0.31 -28.60
N THR A 47 -32.08 -0.58 -28.45
CA THR A 47 -31.74 -1.59 -29.47
C THR A 47 -32.44 -2.88 -29.15
N VAL A 48 -33.12 -3.46 -30.16
CA VAL A 48 -33.65 -4.81 -30.09
C VAL A 48 -32.72 -5.75 -30.84
N MET A 49 -32.23 -6.78 -30.19
CA MET A 49 -31.26 -7.71 -30.77
C MET A 49 -31.56 -9.15 -30.39
N ASP A 50 -30.92 -10.09 -31.07
CA ASP A 50 -31.02 -11.50 -30.77
C ASP A 50 -30.64 -11.81 -29.33
N PHE A 51 -31.41 -12.69 -28.70
CA PHE A 51 -31.03 -13.28 -27.42
C PHE A 51 -29.97 -14.36 -27.63
N VAL A 52 -28.85 -14.24 -26.99
CA VAL A 52 -27.77 -15.25 -26.97
C VAL A 52 -28.02 -16.19 -25.79
N ASP A 53 -28.42 -17.42 -26.06
CA ASP A 53 -28.59 -18.45 -25.03
C ASP A 53 -27.23 -19.01 -24.63
N GLY A 54 -26.72 -18.54 -23.50
CA GLY A 54 -25.37 -18.89 -23.01
C GLY A 54 -24.94 -18.06 -21.82
N ALA A 55 -23.67 -18.16 -21.49
CA ALA A 55 -23.06 -17.38 -20.42
C ALA A 55 -21.83 -16.61 -20.94
N ASP A 56 -21.55 -15.47 -20.33
CA ASP A 56 -20.35 -14.72 -20.65
C ASP A 56 -19.08 -15.41 -20.09
N MET A 57 -17.97 -15.21 -20.78
CA MET A 57 -16.72 -15.91 -20.45
C MET A 57 -16.08 -15.42 -19.14
N ASP A 58 -16.33 -14.19 -18.70
CA ASP A 58 -15.84 -13.68 -17.41
C ASP A 58 -16.51 -14.40 -16.23
N SER A 59 -17.85 -14.52 -16.30
CA SER A 59 -18.65 -15.30 -15.33
C SER A 59 -18.22 -16.76 -15.29
N MET A 60 -17.88 -17.35 -16.44
CA MET A 60 -17.38 -18.72 -16.50
C MET A 60 -16.02 -18.89 -15.79
N VAL A 61 -15.08 -17.97 -16.03
CA VAL A 61 -13.76 -18.01 -15.34
C VAL A 61 -13.95 -17.82 -13.83
N LYS A 62 -14.78 -16.85 -13.44
CA LYS A 62 -15.10 -16.60 -12.02
C LYS A 62 -15.75 -17.79 -11.33
N SER A 63 -16.56 -18.56 -12.04
CA SER A 63 -17.15 -19.81 -11.50
C SER A 63 -16.16 -20.99 -11.44
N GLY A 64 -14.89 -20.76 -11.80
CA GLY A 64 -13.82 -21.76 -11.72
C GLY A 64 -13.62 -22.57 -13.01
N ARG A 65 -14.30 -22.24 -14.13
CA ARG A 65 -14.05 -22.88 -15.41
C ARG A 65 -12.65 -22.53 -15.94
N LYS A 66 -11.88 -23.56 -16.25
CA LYS A 66 -10.57 -23.43 -16.92
C LYS A 66 -10.73 -23.75 -18.40
N PHE A 67 -10.21 -22.90 -19.25
CA PHE A 67 -10.21 -23.11 -20.70
C PHE A 67 -8.88 -23.77 -21.14
N THR A 68 -8.99 -24.77 -21.99
CA THR A 68 -7.81 -25.40 -22.61
C THR A 68 -7.22 -24.52 -23.70
N ALA A 69 -5.93 -24.67 -23.99
CA ALA A 69 -5.28 -23.95 -25.10
C ALA A 69 -5.98 -24.19 -26.46
N ALA A 70 -6.56 -25.37 -26.67
CA ALA A 70 -7.32 -25.70 -27.87
C ALA A 70 -8.64 -24.91 -27.96
N GLU A 71 -9.36 -24.79 -26.85
CA GLU A 71 -10.59 -23.97 -26.76
C GLU A 71 -10.24 -22.49 -26.98
N VAL A 72 -9.23 -21.97 -26.27
CA VAL A 72 -8.78 -20.57 -26.41
C VAL A 72 -8.39 -20.27 -27.86
N ARG A 73 -7.67 -21.16 -28.53
CA ARG A 73 -7.35 -21.01 -29.96
C ARG A 73 -8.62 -20.99 -30.81
N ARG A 74 -9.57 -21.88 -30.58
CA ARG A 74 -10.83 -21.93 -31.33
C ARG A 74 -11.62 -20.63 -31.17
N TYR A 75 -11.78 -20.15 -29.95
CA TYR A 75 -12.47 -18.89 -29.66
C TYR A 75 -11.72 -17.68 -30.21
N ALA A 76 -10.39 -17.71 -30.19
CA ALA A 76 -9.57 -16.67 -30.83
C ALA A 76 -9.85 -16.57 -32.34
N ILE A 77 -9.96 -17.71 -33.03
CA ILE A 77 -10.28 -17.76 -34.47
C ILE A 77 -11.67 -17.16 -34.73
N GLN A 78 -12.67 -17.55 -33.95
CA GLN A 78 -14.03 -17.04 -34.05
C GLN A 78 -14.10 -15.54 -33.78
N LEU A 79 -13.43 -15.08 -32.72
CA LEU A 79 -13.37 -13.68 -32.33
C LEU A 79 -12.67 -12.82 -33.39
N CYS A 80 -11.52 -13.26 -33.89
CA CYS A 80 -10.85 -12.59 -34.99
C CYS A 80 -11.69 -12.54 -36.26
N SER A 81 -12.50 -13.58 -36.55
CA SER A 81 -13.44 -13.59 -37.67
C SER A 81 -14.52 -12.52 -37.53
N ALA A 82 -15.11 -12.39 -36.33
CA ALA A 82 -16.11 -11.36 -36.06
C ALA A 82 -15.52 -9.95 -36.18
N VAL A 83 -14.34 -9.74 -35.59
CA VAL A 83 -13.68 -8.42 -35.60
C VAL A 83 -13.18 -8.07 -37.01
N LYS A 84 -12.63 -9.02 -37.78
CA LYS A 84 -12.28 -8.82 -39.19
C LYS A 84 -13.53 -8.34 -39.99
N TYR A 85 -14.68 -8.93 -39.74
CA TYR A 85 -15.91 -8.54 -40.41
C TYR A 85 -16.33 -7.11 -40.03
N LEU A 86 -16.24 -6.73 -38.77
CA LEU A 86 -16.50 -5.36 -38.31
C LEU A 86 -15.55 -4.35 -38.95
N HIS A 87 -14.27 -4.66 -39.00
CA HIS A 87 -13.25 -3.79 -39.59
C HIS A 87 -13.38 -3.66 -41.12
N SER A 88 -14.02 -4.65 -41.78
CA SER A 88 -14.23 -4.61 -43.21
C SER A 88 -15.45 -3.79 -43.65
N GLN A 89 -16.20 -3.24 -42.71
CA GLN A 89 -17.35 -2.37 -43.03
C GLN A 89 -16.88 -1.02 -43.58
N ASN A 90 -17.75 -0.28 -44.22
CA ASN A 90 -17.49 1.04 -44.74
C ASN A 90 -18.50 2.05 -44.17
N PRO A 91 -18.11 2.89 -43.21
CA PRO A 91 -16.80 2.98 -42.58
C PRO A 91 -16.47 1.79 -41.67
N PRO A 92 -15.18 1.53 -41.38
CA PRO A 92 -14.75 0.48 -40.44
C PRO A 92 -15.36 0.67 -39.07
N ILE A 93 -15.79 -0.43 -38.43
CA ILE A 93 -16.36 -0.43 -37.09
C ILE A 93 -15.33 -0.99 -36.12
N ILE A 94 -14.87 -0.16 -35.18
CA ILE A 94 -14.00 -0.57 -34.09
C ILE A 94 -14.88 -0.88 -32.87
N HIS A 95 -14.72 -2.06 -32.28
CA HIS A 95 -15.57 -2.51 -31.16
C HIS A 95 -15.25 -1.77 -29.85
N SER A 96 -13.99 -1.56 -29.54
CA SER A 96 -13.43 -0.76 -28.45
C SER A 96 -13.69 -1.24 -27.01
N ASP A 97 -14.52 -2.25 -26.78
CA ASP A 97 -14.77 -2.83 -25.44
C ASP A 97 -14.82 -4.36 -25.52
N ILE A 98 -13.84 -4.97 -26.20
CA ILE A 98 -13.70 -6.43 -26.25
C ILE A 98 -13.09 -6.89 -24.92
N LYS A 99 -13.86 -7.66 -24.16
CA LYS A 99 -13.49 -8.25 -22.89
C LYS A 99 -14.32 -9.52 -22.63
N PRO A 100 -13.89 -10.42 -21.75
CA PRO A 100 -14.59 -11.69 -21.51
C PRO A 100 -16.06 -11.56 -21.10
N SER A 101 -16.47 -10.49 -20.41
CA SER A 101 -17.89 -10.22 -20.09
C SER A 101 -18.73 -9.84 -21.30
N ASN A 102 -18.10 -9.44 -22.41
CA ASN A 102 -18.77 -9.11 -23.67
C ASN A 102 -18.64 -10.24 -24.71
N ILE A 103 -18.11 -11.39 -24.32
CA ILE A 103 -17.99 -12.60 -25.16
C ILE A 103 -18.85 -13.69 -24.53
N MET A 104 -20.02 -13.93 -25.13
CA MET A 104 -20.92 -15.01 -24.74
C MET A 104 -20.47 -16.32 -25.37
N LEU A 105 -20.60 -17.43 -24.65
CA LEU A 105 -20.46 -18.78 -25.18
C LEU A 105 -21.84 -19.42 -25.24
N ASN A 106 -22.32 -19.70 -26.45
CA ASN A 106 -23.66 -20.25 -26.66
C ASN A 106 -23.71 -21.77 -26.41
N SER A 107 -24.92 -22.35 -26.48
CA SER A 107 -25.14 -23.78 -26.30
C SER A 107 -24.43 -24.67 -27.32
N ASN A 108 -24.07 -24.15 -28.50
CA ASN A 108 -23.28 -24.85 -29.52
C ASN A 108 -21.76 -24.73 -29.24
N ASN A 109 -21.37 -24.12 -28.13
CA ASN A 109 -19.99 -23.87 -27.76
C ASN A 109 -19.28 -22.93 -28.75
N ASP A 110 -20.00 -22.05 -29.44
CA ASP A 110 -19.47 -20.98 -30.28
C ASP A 110 -19.60 -19.64 -29.58
N ILE A 111 -18.67 -18.73 -29.85
CA ILE A 111 -18.72 -17.40 -29.25
C ILE A 111 -19.78 -16.53 -29.93
N CYS A 112 -20.28 -15.56 -29.17
CA CYS A 112 -20.99 -14.41 -29.69
C CYS A 112 -20.45 -13.14 -29.03
N LEU A 113 -19.86 -12.26 -29.84
CA LEU A 113 -19.32 -10.98 -29.34
C LEU A 113 -20.50 -9.99 -29.26
N ILE A 114 -20.84 -9.67 -28.04
CA ILE A 114 -21.99 -8.78 -27.73
C ILE A 114 -21.48 -7.37 -27.40
N ASP A 115 -22.41 -6.45 -27.29
CA ASP A 115 -22.17 -5.09 -26.78
C ASP A 115 -21.35 -4.19 -27.72
N LEU A 116 -21.77 -4.15 -29.02
CA LEU A 116 -21.24 -3.18 -29.98
C LEU A 116 -21.53 -1.75 -29.49
N ASN A 117 -20.47 -1.02 -29.07
CA ASN A 117 -20.60 0.39 -28.74
C ASN A 117 -20.75 1.22 -30.01
N VAL A 118 -21.99 1.69 -30.27
CA VAL A 118 -22.41 2.39 -31.48
C VAL A 118 -21.68 3.71 -31.71
N SER A 119 -21.03 4.28 -30.70
CA SER A 119 -20.38 5.59 -30.76
C SER A 119 -19.09 5.65 -31.58
N LEU A 120 -18.70 4.57 -32.25
CA LEU A 120 -17.40 4.43 -32.95
C LEU A 120 -17.50 4.11 -34.43
N VAL A 121 -18.52 4.51 -35.07
CA VAL A 121 -18.45 4.72 -36.54
C VAL A 121 -17.46 5.89 -36.76
N PHE A 122 -16.41 5.62 -37.45
CA PHE A 122 -15.24 6.50 -37.60
C PHE A 122 -15.59 7.91 -38.09
N THR A 123 -15.74 8.88 -37.19
CA THR A 123 -15.97 10.29 -37.55
C THR A 123 -14.68 11.10 -37.54
N GLY A 124 -13.51 10.46 -37.49
CA GLY A 124 -12.21 11.17 -37.52
C GLY A 124 -11.93 12.09 -36.34
N SER A 125 -12.79 12.08 -35.33
CA SER A 125 -12.60 12.88 -34.09
C SER A 125 -11.86 12.06 -33.04
N SER A 126 -10.80 12.62 -32.50
CA SER A 126 -10.01 12.09 -31.39
C SER A 126 -10.80 12.15 -30.07
N GLN A 127 -11.96 11.51 -29.99
CA GLN A 127 -12.70 11.39 -28.74
C GLN A 127 -12.15 10.23 -27.91
N VAL A 128 -11.77 10.53 -26.69
CA VAL A 128 -11.43 9.55 -25.66
C VAL A 128 -12.69 8.78 -25.28
N LEU A 129 -12.66 7.47 -25.41
CA LEU A 129 -13.86 6.66 -25.31
C LEU A 129 -14.07 6.01 -23.95
N GLY A 130 -13.10 6.06 -23.09
CA GLY A 130 -13.11 5.21 -21.92
C GLY A 130 -12.98 3.74 -22.29
N GLY A 131 -12.76 2.85 -21.36
CA GLY A 131 -12.59 1.42 -21.56
C GLY A 131 -12.44 0.70 -20.25
N THR A 132 -12.35 -0.62 -20.30
CA THR A 132 -12.04 -1.44 -19.14
C THR A 132 -10.53 -1.55 -19.03
N PHE A 133 -9.94 -0.98 -17.97
CA PHE A 133 -8.50 -1.06 -17.73
C PHE A 133 -7.99 -2.50 -17.81
N GLY A 134 -6.79 -2.68 -18.35
CA GLY A 134 -6.19 -3.98 -18.63
C GLY A 134 -6.66 -4.64 -19.93
N TYR A 135 -7.95 -4.50 -20.31
CA TYR A 135 -8.48 -5.02 -21.57
C TYR A 135 -8.42 -4.01 -22.72
N ALA A 136 -8.70 -2.75 -22.44
CA ALA A 136 -8.55 -1.69 -23.42
C ALA A 136 -7.08 -1.25 -23.50
N PRO A 137 -6.56 -0.97 -24.71
CA PRO A 137 -5.18 -0.56 -24.88
C PRO A 137 -4.95 0.89 -24.43
N PRO A 138 -3.68 1.28 -24.16
CA PRO A 138 -3.33 2.60 -23.65
C PRO A 138 -3.84 3.77 -24.48
N GLU A 139 -3.77 3.64 -25.80
CA GLU A 139 -4.21 4.69 -26.73
C GLU A 139 -5.71 5.00 -26.65
N GLN A 140 -6.52 4.09 -26.11
CA GLN A 140 -7.96 4.27 -26.00
C GLN A 140 -8.36 5.25 -24.89
N PHE A 141 -7.49 5.48 -23.91
CA PHE A 141 -7.78 6.39 -22.80
C PHE A 141 -7.51 7.87 -23.11
N GLY A 142 -6.82 8.16 -24.20
CA GLY A 142 -6.57 9.54 -24.67
C GLY A 142 -5.76 10.42 -23.72
N ILE A 143 -5.39 9.92 -22.60
CA ILE A 143 -4.52 10.58 -21.63
C ILE A 143 -3.12 10.00 -21.83
N PRO A 144 -2.06 10.83 -21.85
CA PRO A 144 -0.70 10.32 -21.88
C PRO A 144 -0.47 9.30 -20.74
N LEU A 145 0.16 8.18 -21.06
CA LEU A 145 0.36 7.09 -20.09
C LEU A 145 1.14 7.53 -18.84
N ASP A 146 2.03 8.50 -18.98
CA ASP A 146 2.75 9.16 -17.90
C ASP A 146 1.84 9.90 -16.92
N ARG A 147 0.65 10.30 -17.33
CA ARG A 147 -0.37 10.88 -16.44
C ARG A 147 -1.31 9.86 -15.83
N LEU A 148 -1.56 8.74 -16.53
CA LEU A 148 -2.38 7.65 -15.98
C LEU A 148 -1.59 6.79 -14.99
N PHE A 149 -0.30 6.61 -15.27
CA PHE A 149 0.61 5.77 -14.50
C PHE A 149 1.96 6.50 -14.37
N PRO A 150 2.05 7.53 -13.50
CA PRO A 150 3.26 8.37 -13.40
C PRO A 150 4.50 7.56 -13.01
N ASP A 151 4.31 6.43 -12.35
CA ASP A 151 5.38 5.59 -11.84
C ASP A 151 5.71 4.38 -12.74
N VAL A 152 4.99 4.19 -13.85
CA VAL A 152 5.30 3.11 -14.81
C VAL A 152 6.34 3.61 -15.82
N ASN A 153 7.46 2.89 -15.94
CA ASN A 153 8.48 3.19 -16.95
C ASN A 153 7.94 2.94 -18.37
N ILE A 154 7.44 4.01 -19.00
CA ILE A 154 6.87 4.00 -20.35
C ILE A 154 7.87 4.39 -21.44
N SER A 155 9.18 4.39 -21.15
CA SER A 155 10.22 4.80 -22.12
C SER A 155 10.17 4.02 -23.45
N GLY A 156 9.57 2.82 -23.45
CA GLY A 156 9.30 2.05 -24.68
C GLY A 156 8.05 2.50 -25.47
N LEU A 157 7.26 3.42 -24.93
CA LEU A 157 6.02 3.94 -25.52
C LEU A 157 6.20 5.33 -26.15
N VAL A 158 7.43 5.82 -26.21
CA VAL A 158 7.80 7.09 -26.84
C VAL A 158 7.35 7.10 -28.30
N GLY A 159 6.34 7.91 -28.62
CA GLY A 159 5.73 8.02 -29.96
C GLY A 159 4.20 7.95 -29.96
N ILE A 160 3.55 7.58 -28.84
CA ILE A 160 2.09 7.58 -28.70
C ILE A 160 1.62 8.97 -28.22
N ASN A 161 2.11 10.03 -28.84
CA ASN A 161 1.76 11.42 -28.49
C ASN A 161 0.39 11.88 -29.02
N ARG A 162 -0.35 11.02 -29.74
CA ARG A 162 -1.73 11.26 -30.14
C ARG A 162 -2.54 9.97 -29.99
N PRO A 163 -3.60 9.95 -29.19
CA PRO A 163 -4.49 8.82 -29.11
C PRO A 163 -5.18 8.63 -30.47
N TYR A 164 -4.74 7.67 -31.25
CA TYR A 164 -5.37 7.27 -32.47
C TYR A 164 -5.90 5.84 -32.31
N ILE A 165 -7.20 5.73 -32.13
CA ILE A 165 -7.89 4.43 -32.03
C ILE A 165 -8.07 3.91 -33.45
N ASP A 166 -7.54 2.74 -33.72
CA ASP A 166 -7.70 2.03 -35.01
C ASP A 166 -7.97 0.53 -34.75
N GLU A 167 -7.98 -0.25 -35.81
CA GLU A 167 -8.21 -1.70 -35.79
C GLU A 167 -7.29 -2.44 -34.82
N ARG A 168 -6.09 -1.91 -34.56
CA ARG A 168 -5.10 -2.50 -33.66
C ARG A 168 -5.47 -2.37 -32.18
N SER A 169 -6.40 -1.49 -31.86
CA SER A 169 -6.93 -1.37 -30.48
C SER A 169 -7.77 -2.61 -30.15
N ASP A 170 -8.63 -3.06 -31.05
CA ASP A 170 -9.38 -4.30 -30.85
C ASP A 170 -8.48 -5.55 -30.79
N ILE A 171 -7.37 -5.56 -31.55
CA ILE A 171 -6.39 -6.65 -31.49
C ILE A 171 -5.76 -6.78 -30.12
N PHE A 172 -5.43 -5.67 -29.47
CA PHE A 172 -4.94 -5.68 -28.09
C PHE A 172 -6.01 -6.28 -27.16
N SER A 173 -7.24 -5.83 -27.25
CA SER A 173 -8.36 -6.27 -26.41
C SER A 173 -8.69 -7.76 -26.62
N ILE A 174 -8.55 -8.27 -27.86
CA ILE A 174 -8.60 -9.70 -28.14
C ILE A 174 -7.47 -10.42 -27.38
N GLY A 175 -6.23 -9.94 -27.51
CA GLY A 175 -5.07 -10.52 -26.83
C GLY A 175 -5.26 -10.57 -25.32
N ALA A 176 -5.69 -9.49 -24.71
CA ALA A 176 -5.94 -9.38 -23.28
C ALA A 176 -7.05 -10.32 -22.81
N SER A 177 -8.12 -10.47 -23.61
CA SER A 177 -9.21 -11.42 -23.33
C SER A 177 -8.71 -12.87 -23.38
N LEU A 178 -7.93 -13.22 -24.42
CA LEU A 178 -7.37 -14.57 -24.55
C LEU A 178 -6.33 -14.87 -23.47
N TYR A 179 -5.56 -13.88 -23.05
CA TYR A 179 -4.65 -13.98 -21.92
C TYR A 179 -5.40 -14.43 -20.66
N TYR A 180 -6.46 -13.71 -20.30
CA TYR A 180 -7.28 -14.05 -19.15
C TYR A 180 -7.92 -15.44 -19.24
N LEU A 181 -8.50 -15.78 -20.38
CA LEU A 181 -9.12 -17.10 -20.60
C LEU A 181 -8.11 -18.25 -20.47
N LEU A 182 -6.87 -18.03 -20.93
CA LEU A 182 -5.83 -19.06 -20.93
C LEU A 182 -5.15 -19.21 -19.57
N THR A 183 -4.88 -18.08 -18.89
CA THR A 183 -4.09 -18.06 -17.65
C THR A 183 -4.95 -18.06 -16.40
N GLY A 184 -6.20 -17.58 -16.49
CA GLY A 184 -7.04 -17.24 -15.33
C GLY A 184 -6.63 -15.95 -14.62
N ILE A 185 -5.54 -15.32 -15.06
CA ILE A 185 -5.01 -14.09 -14.48
C ILE A 185 -5.58 -12.89 -15.23
N ARG A 186 -6.19 -11.94 -14.53
CA ARG A 186 -6.69 -10.71 -15.14
C ARG A 186 -5.57 -9.86 -15.70
N PRO A 187 -5.73 -9.29 -16.91
CA PRO A 187 -4.78 -8.31 -17.41
C PRO A 187 -4.66 -7.12 -16.47
N ARG A 188 -3.45 -6.73 -16.15
CA ARG A 188 -3.15 -5.67 -15.17
C ARG A 188 -3.53 -4.29 -15.71
N PRO A 189 -4.10 -3.41 -14.86
CA PRO A 189 -4.44 -2.04 -15.24
C PRO A 189 -3.24 -1.18 -15.66
N ASP A 190 -2.06 -1.49 -15.14
CA ASP A 190 -0.78 -0.83 -15.45
C ASP A 190 -0.09 -1.41 -16.69
N TYR A 191 -0.70 -2.41 -17.33
CA TYR A 191 -0.18 -3.11 -18.52
C TYR A 191 1.12 -3.91 -18.31
N GLN A 192 1.58 -4.08 -17.07
CA GLN A 192 2.74 -4.92 -16.73
C GLN A 192 2.32 -6.38 -16.55
N ASN A 193 1.83 -6.98 -17.64
CA ASN A 193 1.37 -8.35 -17.62
C ASN A 193 2.53 -9.35 -17.65
N ILE A 194 2.44 -10.38 -16.80
CA ILE A 194 3.37 -11.52 -16.87
C ILE A 194 3.19 -12.20 -18.24
N PRO A 195 4.25 -12.42 -19.04
CA PRO A 195 4.14 -13.12 -20.30
C PRO A 195 3.51 -14.50 -20.16
N VAL A 196 2.68 -14.92 -21.12
CA VAL A 196 1.91 -16.19 -21.07
C VAL A 196 2.82 -17.40 -20.79
N ASP A 197 4.04 -17.42 -21.32
CA ASP A 197 5.03 -18.49 -21.13
C ASP A 197 5.51 -18.60 -19.67
N LYS A 198 5.42 -17.52 -18.90
CA LYS A 198 5.78 -17.48 -17.49
C LYS A 198 4.58 -17.72 -16.53
N CYS A 199 3.35 -17.81 -17.05
CA CYS A 199 2.16 -18.07 -16.23
C CYS A 199 1.95 -19.55 -15.88
N GLY A 200 2.84 -20.45 -16.21
CA GLY A 200 2.73 -21.89 -15.88
C GLY A 200 1.61 -22.64 -16.63
N VAL A 201 1.02 -22.05 -17.67
CA VAL A 201 -0.05 -22.65 -18.47
C VAL A 201 0.50 -23.55 -19.57
N ARG A 202 -0.19 -24.65 -19.88
CA ARG A 202 0.16 -25.56 -20.99
C ARG A 202 -0.39 -25.03 -22.29
N ALA A 203 0.36 -24.21 -23.00
CA ALA A 203 0.04 -23.71 -24.34
C ALA A 203 1.18 -24.00 -25.32
N SER A 204 0.88 -23.96 -26.63
CA SER A 204 1.93 -24.06 -27.65
C SER A 204 2.67 -22.72 -27.75
N ASP A 205 3.98 -22.77 -28.04
CA ASP A 205 4.80 -21.58 -28.27
C ASP A 205 4.16 -20.61 -29.29
N GLY A 206 3.48 -21.16 -30.31
CA GLY A 206 2.80 -20.36 -31.30
C GLY A 206 1.60 -19.58 -30.74
N LEU A 207 0.77 -20.20 -29.89
CA LEU A 207 -0.37 -19.51 -29.25
C LEU A 207 0.12 -18.44 -28.28
N THR A 208 1.09 -18.80 -27.45
CA THR A 208 1.76 -17.89 -26.52
C THR A 208 2.34 -16.67 -27.23
N HIS A 209 3.06 -16.88 -28.34
CA HIS A 209 3.61 -15.79 -29.14
C HIS A 209 2.52 -14.90 -29.73
N ILE A 210 1.41 -15.49 -30.21
CA ILE A 210 0.30 -14.72 -30.79
C ILE A 210 -0.34 -13.82 -29.75
N ILE A 211 -0.62 -14.32 -28.53
CA ILE A 211 -1.22 -13.55 -27.46
C ILE A 211 -0.27 -12.43 -27.01
N ASN A 212 1.01 -12.75 -26.73
CA ASN A 212 2.00 -11.75 -26.30
C ASN A 212 2.21 -10.66 -27.37
N LYS A 213 2.24 -11.03 -28.69
CA LYS A 213 2.34 -10.05 -29.78
C LYS A 213 1.10 -9.15 -29.84
N ALA A 214 -0.09 -9.70 -29.70
CA ALA A 214 -1.33 -8.92 -29.71
C ALA A 214 -1.37 -7.91 -28.57
N MET A 215 -0.88 -8.27 -27.38
CA MET A 215 -0.83 -7.42 -26.20
C MET A 215 0.36 -6.44 -26.15
N SER A 216 1.13 -6.30 -27.23
CA SER A 216 2.18 -5.28 -27.28
C SER A 216 1.63 -3.89 -27.02
N LEU A 217 2.24 -3.13 -26.11
CA LEU A 217 1.81 -1.76 -25.77
C LEU A 217 1.96 -0.83 -26.96
N ASN A 218 3.00 -1.03 -27.77
CA ASN A 218 3.20 -0.29 -29.02
C ASN A 218 2.31 -0.90 -30.14
N PRO A 219 1.31 -0.15 -30.68
CA PRO A 219 0.45 -0.64 -31.73
C PRO A 219 1.17 -1.13 -33.00
N SER A 220 2.33 -0.57 -33.32
CA SER A 220 3.11 -0.97 -34.49
C SER A 220 3.75 -2.37 -34.36
N ARG A 221 3.85 -2.90 -33.13
CA ARG A 221 4.36 -4.25 -32.84
C ARG A 221 3.28 -5.31 -32.80
N ARG A 222 2.01 -4.91 -32.79
CA ARG A 222 0.84 -5.82 -32.86
C ARG A 222 0.66 -6.37 -34.28
N TYR A 223 -0.36 -7.17 -34.46
CA TYR A 223 -0.87 -7.48 -35.80
C TYR A 223 -1.47 -6.21 -36.42
N ARG A 224 -1.34 -6.06 -37.74
CA ARG A 224 -1.89 -4.88 -38.44
C ARG A 224 -3.41 -4.94 -38.55
N THR A 225 -3.94 -6.14 -38.76
CA THR A 225 -5.37 -6.41 -38.93
C THR A 225 -5.77 -7.67 -38.19
N ALA A 226 -7.09 -7.79 -37.88
CA ALA A 226 -7.66 -9.03 -37.34
C ALA A 226 -7.46 -10.21 -38.28
N ASP A 227 -7.37 -10.00 -39.60
CA ASP A 227 -7.10 -11.01 -40.59
C ASP A 227 -5.64 -11.55 -40.52
N GLU A 228 -4.67 -10.68 -40.26
CA GLU A 228 -3.29 -11.11 -40.01
C GLU A 228 -3.20 -12.00 -38.76
N MET A 229 -3.89 -11.62 -37.68
CA MET A 229 -3.95 -12.41 -36.43
C MET A 229 -4.67 -13.75 -36.68
N LEU A 230 -5.80 -13.74 -37.42
CA LEU A 230 -6.55 -14.93 -37.81
C LEU A 230 -5.68 -15.90 -38.62
N THR A 231 -4.92 -15.38 -39.58
CA THR A 231 -3.97 -16.16 -40.40
C THR A 231 -2.88 -16.80 -39.53
N ALA A 232 -2.34 -16.07 -38.57
CA ALA A 232 -1.36 -16.61 -37.61
C ALA A 232 -1.95 -17.74 -36.74
N LEU A 233 -3.19 -17.57 -36.25
CA LEU A 233 -3.92 -18.59 -35.48
C LEU A 233 -4.20 -19.86 -36.29
N ASN A 234 -4.53 -19.73 -37.57
CA ASN A 234 -4.77 -20.87 -38.45
C ASN A 234 -3.47 -21.63 -38.78
N ASN A 235 -2.36 -20.91 -38.87
CA ASN A 235 -1.06 -21.47 -39.28
C ASN A 235 -0.16 -21.88 -38.11
N ILE A 236 -0.68 -21.90 -36.85
CA ILE A 236 0.09 -22.30 -35.65
C ILE A 236 0.80 -23.66 -35.85
N GLY A 237 0.13 -24.62 -36.49
CA GLY A 237 0.71 -25.95 -36.76
C GLY A 237 1.86 -25.93 -37.73
N VAL A 238 1.84 -25.02 -38.71
CA VAL A 238 2.88 -24.84 -39.72
C VAL A 238 4.10 -24.14 -39.10
N LEU A 239 3.87 -23.07 -38.34
CA LEU A 239 4.93 -22.35 -37.61
C LEU A 239 5.66 -23.26 -36.63
N SER A 240 4.99 -24.15 -35.94
CA SER A 240 5.62 -25.12 -35.02
C SER A 240 6.35 -26.26 -35.78
N ARG A 241 5.91 -26.65 -36.99
CA ARG A 241 6.58 -27.65 -37.87
C ARG A 241 7.80 -27.05 -38.52
N ASP A 242 7.74 -25.84 -39.01
CA ASP A 242 8.90 -25.16 -39.66
C ASP A 242 9.97 -24.82 -38.63
N TYR A 243 9.60 -24.41 -37.42
CA TYR A 243 10.56 -24.23 -36.33
C TYR A 243 11.23 -25.56 -35.93
N ARG A 244 10.48 -26.67 -35.83
CA ARG A 244 11.04 -28.00 -35.58
C ARG A 244 11.89 -28.47 -36.78
N ARG A 245 11.49 -28.19 -38.03
CA ARG A 245 12.23 -28.54 -39.23
C ARG A 245 13.54 -27.75 -39.36
N LEU A 246 13.52 -26.45 -39.07
CA LEU A 246 14.70 -25.60 -39.00
C LEU A 246 15.61 -26.00 -37.82
N ARG A 247 15.02 -26.37 -36.69
CA ARG A 247 15.76 -26.91 -35.52
C ARG A 247 16.39 -28.26 -35.87
N THR A 248 15.67 -29.16 -36.57
CA THR A 248 16.18 -30.47 -37.00
C THR A 248 17.22 -30.31 -38.07
N GLN A 249 17.08 -29.41 -39.06
CA GLN A 249 18.12 -29.13 -40.08
C GLN A 249 19.37 -28.49 -39.46
N ARG A 250 19.21 -27.56 -38.51
CA ARG A 250 20.35 -27.05 -37.72
C ARG A 250 21.00 -28.16 -36.89
N VAL A 251 20.19 -29.00 -36.26
CA VAL A 251 20.72 -30.15 -35.50
C VAL A 251 21.44 -31.13 -36.39
N VAL A 252 20.95 -31.42 -37.60
CA VAL A 252 21.63 -32.34 -38.56
C VAL A 252 22.91 -31.73 -39.12
N VAL A 253 22.91 -30.46 -39.51
CA VAL A 253 24.10 -29.76 -39.99
C VAL A 253 25.13 -29.53 -38.86
N THR A 254 24.67 -29.23 -37.66
CA THR A 254 25.54 -29.15 -36.47
C THR A 254 25.98 -30.52 -35.97
N SER A 255 25.18 -31.59 -36.19
CA SER A 255 25.58 -32.96 -35.82
C SER A 255 26.71 -33.50 -36.70
N ILE A 256 26.75 -33.12 -37.95
CA ILE A 256 27.86 -33.50 -38.87
C ILE A 256 29.12 -32.66 -38.54
N ALA A 257 28.97 -31.39 -38.22
CA ALA A 257 30.06 -30.55 -37.71
C ALA A 257 30.44 -30.92 -36.26
N ALA A 258 29.46 -31.36 -35.48
CA ALA A 258 29.63 -31.75 -34.08
C ALA A 258 30.19 -33.17 -33.89
N ALA A 259 30.10 -34.06 -34.89
CA ALA A 259 30.76 -35.37 -34.79
C ALA A 259 32.32 -35.25 -34.81
N VAL A 260 32.84 -34.15 -35.35
CA VAL A 260 34.28 -33.84 -35.33
C VAL A 260 34.68 -32.97 -34.11
N THR A 261 33.75 -32.17 -33.57
CA THR A 261 33.97 -31.38 -32.34
C THR A 261 33.30 -31.96 -31.09
N ALA A 262 32.46 -33.00 -31.24
CA ALA A 262 31.68 -33.60 -30.18
C ALA A 262 32.49 -34.31 -29.08
N GLY A 263 33.73 -34.68 -29.37
CA GLY A 263 34.65 -35.21 -28.35
C GLY A 263 35.11 -34.15 -27.33
N SER A 264 35.21 -32.88 -27.75
CA SER A 264 35.62 -31.78 -26.89
C SER A 264 34.42 -30.99 -26.34
N LEU A 265 33.30 -30.92 -27.08
CA LEU A 265 32.10 -30.20 -26.68
C LEU A 265 31.15 -31.00 -25.76
N ALA A 266 31.14 -32.35 -25.83
CA ALA A 266 30.42 -33.18 -24.89
C ALA A 266 30.99 -33.02 -23.47
N VAL A 267 32.30 -32.95 -23.33
CA VAL A 267 32.97 -32.67 -22.04
C VAL A 267 32.72 -31.22 -21.59
N SER A 268 32.70 -30.28 -22.54
CA SER A 268 32.40 -28.87 -22.24
C SER A 268 30.92 -28.64 -21.92
N GLY A 269 29.97 -29.31 -22.61
CA GLY A 269 28.55 -29.18 -22.38
C GLY A 269 28.09 -29.82 -21.06
N ILE A 270 28.66 -31.00 -20.71
CA ILE A 270 28.45 -31.62 -19.41
C ILE A 270 29.09 -30.76 -18.32
N GLY A 271 30.33 -30.26 -18.56
CA GLY A 271 31.00 -29.34 -17.63
C GLY A 271 30.27 -28.02 -17.45
N TRP A 272 29.66 -27.45 -18.48
CA TRP A 272 28.86 -26.25 -18.40
C TRP A 272 27.53 -26.48 -17.65
N ASN A 273 26.85 -27.60 -17.93
CA ASN A 273 25.60 -27.92 -17.25
C ASN A 273 25.82 -28.28 -15.78
N THR A 274 26.89 -29.04 -15.45
CA THR A 274 27.29 -29.31 -14.07
C THR A 274 27.76 -28.04 -13.34
N MET A 275 28.50 -27.17 -14.00
CA MET A 275 28.98 -25.91 -13.45
C MET A 275 27.82 -24.92 -13.27
N SER A 276 26.83 -24.95 -14.16
CA SER A 276 25.61 -24.14 -14.03
C SER A 276 24.71 -24.64 -12.88
N GLN A 277 24.54 -25.97 -12.75
CA GLN A 277 23.82 -26.57 -11.61
C GLN A 277 24.56 -26.33 -10.30
N GLU A 278 25.88 -26.51 -10.26
CA GLU A 278 26.66 -26.21 -9.06
C GLU A 278 26.57 -24.75 -8.62
N LYS A 279 26.46 -23.80 -9.58
CA LYS A 279 26.22 -22.40 -9.28
C LYS A 279 24.83 -22.16 -8.69
N GLU A 280 23.79 -22.77 -9.28
CA GLU A 280 22.41 -22.66 -8.74
C GLU A 280 22.29 -23.32 -7.36
N ASP A 281 22.94 -24.48 -7.15
CA ASP A 281 22.95 -25.15 -5.85
C ASP A 281 23.64 -24.28 -4.78
N LYS A 282 24.78 -23.67 -5.11
CA LYS A 282 25.48 -22.75 -4.21
C LYS A 282 24.66 -21.47 -3.97
N TYR A 283 24.05 -20.94 -4.99
CA TYR A 283 23.17 -19.77 -4.86
C TYR A 283 22.02 -20.07 -3.88
N SER A 284 21.33 -21.20 -4.06
CA SER A 284 20.26 -21.63 -3.17
C SER A 284 20.74 -21.87 -1.74
N GLU A 285 21.97 -22.37 -1.57
CA GLU A 285 22.60 -22.55 -0.26
C GLU A 285 22.88 -21.19 0.40
N TYR A 286 23.41 -20.21 -0.34
CA TYR A 286 23.67 -18.87 0.17
C TYR A 286 22.40 -18.13 0.53
N LEU A 287 21.33 -18.25 -0.29
CA LEU A 287 20.02 -17.70 0.05
C LEU A 287 19.48 -18.27 1.36
N ARG A 288 19.57 -19.60 1.57
CA ARG A 288 19.13 -20.23 2.80
C ARG A 288 19.93 -19.76 4.04
N PHE A 289 21.22 -19.47 3.88
CA PHE A 289 22.02 -18.92 4.96
C PHE A 289 21.67 -17.45 5.20
N ALA A 290 21.47 -16.65 4.14
CA ALA A 290 21.02 -15.27 4.25
C ALA A 290 19.67 -15.19 4.99
N GLU A 291 18.68 -16.02 4.63
CA GLU A 291 17.39 -16.15 5.31
C GLU A 291 17.57 -16.46 6.79
N LYS A 292 18.34 -17.51 7.11
CA LYS A 292 18.59 -17.94 8.49
C LYS A 292 19.22 -16.85 9.36
N PHE A 293 20.17 -16.08 8.83
CA PHE A 293 20.81 -15.01 9.57
C PHE A 293 19.92 -13.79 9.64
N ALA A 294 19.11 -13.49 8.63
CA ALA A 294 18.09 -12.46 8.66
C ALA A 294 17.06 -12.72 9.76
N ASP A 295 16.56 -13.94 9.88
CA ASP A 295 15.64 -14.36 10.96
C ASP A 295 16.22 -14.18 12.37
N SER A 296 17.53 -14.30 12.50
CA SER A 296 18.25 -14.05 13.78
C SER A 296 18.71 -12.61 13.95
N ALA A 297 18.33 -11.70 13.04
CA ALA A 297 18.75 -10.30 13.04
C ALA A 297 20.29 -10.10 12.99
N ASP A 298 21.01 -11.05 12.46
CA ASP A 298 22.47 -10.99 12.27
C ASP A 298 22.78 -10.34 10.91
N THR A 299 22.77 -9.02 10.89
CA THR A 299 22.92 -8.22 9.67
C THR A 299 24.29 -8.42 8.99
N GLU A 300 25.35 -8.65 9.77
CA GLU A 300 26.71 -8.82 9.25
C GLU A 300 26.84 -10.10 8.42
N HIS A 301 26.44 -11.25 8.99
CA HIS A 301 26.49 -12.51 8.25
C HIS A 301 25.43 -12.56 7.14
N THR A 302 24.26 -11.93 7.32
CA THR A 302 23.26 -11.79 6.24
C THR A 302 23.87 -11.09 5.02
N GLN A 303 24.58 -9.97 5.24
CA GLN A 303 25.22 -9.21 4.17
C GLN A 303 26.33 -10.02 3.46
N GLU A 304 27.14 -10.77 4.20
CA GLU A 304 28.17 -11.66 3.62
C GLU A 304 27.55 -12.65 2.61
N TYR A 305 26.46 -13.32 2.99
CA TYR A 305 25.79 -14.30 2.10
C TYR A 305 25.03 -13.64 0.96
N ILE A 306 24.52 -12.41 1.10
CA ILE A 306 23.97 -11.61 -0.01
C ILE A 306 25.05 -11.31 -1.03
N GLU A 307 26.23 -10.89 -0.60
CA GLU A 307 27.37 -10.61 -1.49
C GLU A 307 27.78 -11.87 -2.26
N LEU A 308 27.94 -13.00 -1.56
CA LEU A 308 28.27 -14.29 -2.19
C LEU A 308 27.20 -14.74 -3.20
N ALA A 309 25.92 -14.57 -2.89
CA ALA A 309 24.83 -14.88 -3.80
C ALA A 309 24.85 -13.94 -5.03
N SER A 310 25.06 -12.65 -4.80
CA SER A 310 25.09 -11.62 -5.85
C SER A 310 26.30 -11.73 -6.76
N GLU A 311 27.45 -12.23 -6.27
CA GLU A 311 28.61 -12.56 -7.11
C GLU A 311 28.28 -13.69 -8.10
N LEU A 312 27.50 -14.68 -7.69
CA LEU A 312 27.09 -15.78 -8.57
C LEU A 312 26.06 -15.32 -9.61
N PHE A 313 25.07 -14.52 -9.19
CA PHE A 313 24.00 -14.03 -10.05
C PHE A 313 23.71 -12.54 -9.79
N PRO A 314 24.48 -11.60 -10.35
CA PRO A 314 24.37 -10.17 -10.09
C PRO A 314 23.00 -9.55 -10.47
N ASN A 315 22.28 -10.22 -11.34
CA ASN A 315 20.98 -9.75 -11.85
C ASN A 315 19.79 -10.42 -11.18
N ARG A 316 19.96 -10.94 -9.96
CA ARG A 316 18.87 -11.48 -9.15
C ARG A 316 18.59 -10.59 -7.95
N VAL A 317 17.31 -10.41 -7.61
CA VAL A 317 16.88 -9.50 -6.56
C VAL A 317 16.63 -10.20 -5.22
N GLU A 318 16.42 -11.52 -5.23
CA GLU A 318 16.01 -12.31 -4.06
C GLU A 318 16.95 -12.17 -2.85
N PRO A 319 18.30 -12.12 -3.01
CA PRO A 319 19.19 -11.98 -1.87
C PRO A 319 18.93 -10.71 -1.06
N TYR A 320 18.54 -9.62 -1.72
CA TYR A 320 18.34 -8.33 -1.08
C TYR A 320 17.05 -8.27 -0.24
N LEU A 321 16.10 -9.19 -0.45
CA LEU A 321 14.95 -9.34 0.45
C LEU A 321 15.41 -9.66 1.87
N TYR A 322 16.29 -10.63 2.02
CA TYR A 322 16.85 -10.99 3.34
C TYR A 322 17.66 -9.86 3.97
N GLY A 323 18.31 -9.04 3.13
CA GLY A 323 19.04 -7.86 3.60
C GLY A 323 18.12 -6.81 4.24
N ILE A 324 17.01 -6.49 3.61
CA ILE A 324 16.03 -5.53 4.16
C ILE A 324 15.29 -6.11 5.38
N GLU A 325 15.02 -7.43 5.41
CA GLU A 325 14.39 -8.13 6.52
C GLU A 325 15.31 -8.23 7.75
N SER A 326 16.61 -8.43 7.55
CA SER A 326 17.59 -8.50 8.65
C SER A 326 17.71 -7.19 9.45
N ILE A 327 17.26 -6.06 8.88
CA ILE A 327 17.28 -4.77 9.54
C ILE A 327 16.20 -4.76 10.61
N SER A 328 16.61 -5.12 11.82
CA SER A 328 15.81 -5.19 13.04
C SER A 328 16.57 -4.47 14.18
N GLY A 329 15.91 -4.28 15.31
CA GLY A 329 16.51 -3.55 16.44
C GLY A 329 16.44 -2.03 16.28
N GLY A 330 16.80 -1.30 17.32
CA GLY A 330 16.63 0.14 17.41
C GLY A 330 15.15 0.55 17.53
N THR A 331 14.90 1.86 17.43
CA THR A 331 13.53 2.38 17.34
C THR A 331 12.91 2.05 15.97
N ALA A 332 11.60 2.11 15.89
CA ALA A 332 10.88 1.89 14.64
C ALA A 332 11.28 2.93 13.56
N ALA A 333 11.56 4.17 13.98
CA ALA A 333 12.06 5.23 13.09
C ALA A 333 13.45 4.89 12.53
N GLU A 334 14.41 4.55 13.39
CA GLU A 334 15.77 4.17 12.97
C GLU A 334 15.77 2.94 12.05
N ARG A 335 14.90 1.97 12.32
CA ARG A 335 14.74 0.79 11.49
C ARG A 335 14.17 1.16 10.11
N SER A 336 13.17 2.04 10.06
CA SER A 336 12.57 2.51 8.82
C SER A 336 13.55 3.33 7.97
N GLU A 337 14.33 4.22 8.59
CA GLU A 337 15.39 4.96 7.92
C GLU A 337 16.42 4.02 7.29
N LYS A 338 16.94 3.05 8.06
CA LYS A 338 17.92 2.06 7.58
C LYS A 338 17.38 1.18 6.45
N ARG A 339 16.09 0.78 6.51
CA ARG A 339 15.46 0.00 5.42
C ARG A 339 15.34 0.80 4.13
N LEU A 340 14.96 2.08 4.22
CA LEU A 340 14.91 2.97 3.05
C LEU A 340 16.30 3.26 2.48
N GLU A 341 17.28 3.50 3.34
CA GLU A 341 18.70 3.66 2.94
C GLU A 341 19.18 2.39 2.21
N TYR A 342 18.98 1.22 2.81
CA TYR A 342 19.34 -0.05 2.19
C TYR A 342 18.69 -0.25 0.82
N TYR A 343 17.39 0.04 0.70
CA TYR A 343 16.66 -0.03 -0.57
C TYR A 343 17.26 0.92 -1.63
N ASN A 344 17.52 2.17 -1.24
CA ASN A 344 18.04 3.19 -2.16
C ASN A 344 19.47 2.88 -2.63
N ASP A 345 20.32 2.38 -1.73
CA ASP A 345 21.73 2.15 -2.02
C ASP A 345 21.98 0.87 -2.82
N ASN A 346 21.19 -0.18 -2.60
CA ASN A 346 21.46 -1.50 -3.16
C ASN A 346 20.54 -1.89 -4.33
N LEU A 347 19.34 -1.30 -4.40
CA LEU A 347 18.28 -1.78 -5.28
C LEU A 347 17.70 -0.74 -6.22
N ALA A 348 17.49 0.48 -5.74
CA ALA A 348 16.84 1.51 -6.52
C ALA A 348 17.77 2.09 -7.60
N ASP A 349 17.25 2.23 -8.80
CA ASP A 349 17.89 3.03 -9.85
C ASP A 349 17.62 4.53 -9.63
N LYS A 350 18.11 5.38 -10.55
CA LYS A 350 17.88 6.85 -10.49
C LYS A 350 16.41 7.25 -10.53
N SER A 351 15.51 6.35 -10.87
CA SER A 351 14.05 6.57 -10.83
C SER A 351 13.40 6.06 -9.54
N GLY A 352 14.18 5.54 -8.61
CA GLY A 352 13.69 4.95 -7.37
C GLY A 352 13.06 3.56 -7.54
N ARG A 353 13.44 2.80 -8.58
CA ARG A 353 12.88 1.49 -8.91
C ARG A 353 13.94 0.41 -9.00
N ILE A 354 13.54 -0.83 -8.71
CA ILE A 354 14.37 -2.00 -8.98
C ILE A 354 14.53 -2.14 -10.50
N PRO A 355 15.78 -2.18 -11.03
CA PRO A 355 16.00 -2.34 -12.47
C PRO A 355 15.37 -3.61 -13.02
N GLY A 356 14.68 -3.51 -14.15
CA GLY A 356 13.97 -4.65 -14.76
C GLY A 356 14.88 -5.82 -15.14
N GLU A 357 16.19 -5.61 -15.28
CA GLU A 357 17.18 -6.67 -15.51
C GLU A 357 17.38 -7.58 -14.29
N LYS A 358 17.03 -7.11 -13.08
CA LYS A 358 17.04 -7.90 -11.83
C LYS A 358 15.77 -8.71 -11.63
N LEU A 359 14.75 -8.51 -12.45
CA LEU A 359 13.43 -9.13 -12.35
C LEU A 359 13.25 -10.16 -13.46
N GLN A 360 13.97 -11.28 -13.38
CA GLN A 360 14.07 -12.24 -14.49
C GLN A 360 13.09 -13.41 -14.42
N ASP A 361 12.59 -13.75 -13.22
CA ASP A 361 11.76 -14.93 -12.97
C ASP A 361 10.67 -14.68 -11.93
N LYS A 362 9.95 -15.73 -11.58
CA LYS A 362 8.82 -15.63 -10.63
C LYS A 362 9.29 -15.34 -9.20
N GLU A 363 10.39 -15.94 -8.79
CA GLU A 363 10.98 -15.71 -7.48
C GLU A 363 11.42 -14.25 -7.34
N GLY A 364 12.06 -13.69 -8.35
CA GLY A 364 12.42 -12.27 -8.39
C GLY A 364 11.22 -11.33 -8.35
N TYR A 365 10.09 -11.69 -8.97
CA TYR A 365 8.86 -10.89 -8.85
C TYR A 365 8.29 -10.92 -7.44
N VAL A 366 8.28 -12.09 -6.78
CA VAL A 366 7.80 -12.21 -5.39
C VAL A 366 8.71 -11.43 -4.44
N ALA A 367 10.02 -11.58 -4.59
CA ALA A 367 10.98 -10.83 -3.78
C ALA A 367 10.83 -9.31 -3.97
N ALA A 368 10.67 -8.85 -5.22
CA ALA A 368 10.44 -7.43 -5.51
C ALA A 368 9.15 -6.91 -4.89
N ALA A 369 8.05 -7.67 -4.93
CA ALA A 369 6.81 -7.29 -4.27
C ALA A 369 7.01 -7.03 -2.77
N ASN A 370 7.70 -7.95 -2.09
CA ASN A 370 7.97 -7.84 -0.65
C ASN A 370 8.94 -6.69 -0.33
N ILE A 371 10.00 -6.53 -1.13
CA ILE A 371 10.95 -5.43 -0.95
C ILE A 371 10.26 -4.07 -1.09
N TYR A 372 9.45 -3.91 -2.14
CA TYR A 372 8.68 -2.67 -2.33
C TYR A 372 7.66 -2.44 -1.21
N ALA A 373 7.04 -3.51 -0.68
CA ALA A 373 6.13 -3.41 0.45
C ALA A 373 6.85 -2.94 1.71
N LEU A 374 7.99 -3.55 2.07
CA LEU A 374 8.79 -3.18 3.25
C LEU A 374 9.39 -1.77 3.15
N ALA A 375 9.87 -1.39 1.97
CA ALA A 375 10.33 -0.03 1.72
C ALA A 375 9.17 0.98 1.78
N GLY A 376 7.99 0.60 1.25
CA GLY A 376 6.76 1.39 1.32
C GLY A 376 6.28 1.58 2.76
N GLU A 377 6.30 0.53 3.58
CA GLU A 377 6.00 0.58 5.00
C GLU A 377 6.96 1.52 5.75
N SER A 378 8.24 1.45 5.41
CA SER A 378 9.25 2.32 6.01
C SER A 378 9.03 3.79 5.65
N ALA A 379 8.75 4.10 4.39
CA ALA A 379 8.38 5.44 3.95
C ALA A 379 7.08 5.94 4.60
N PHE A 380 6.08 5.06 4.72
CA PHE A 380 4.82 5.35 5.39
C PHE A 380 5.04 5.69 6.87
N TYR A 381 5.86 4.90 7.57
CA TYR A 381 6.19 5.15 8.98
C TYR A 381 6.91 6.49 9.18
N LEU A 382 7.80 6.85 8.26
CA LEU A 382 8.51 8.14 8.28
C LEU A 382 7.67 9.32 7.73
N GLU A 383 6.39 9.08 7.48
CA GLU A 383 5.43 10.06 6.96
C GLU A 383 5.77 10.60 5.56
N ASP A 384 6.70 9.97 4.83
CA ASP A 384 6.90 10.27 3.41
C ASP A 384 5.84 9.51 2.57
N TYR A 385 4.61 9.99 2.65
CA TYR A 385 3.48 9.39 1.95
C TYR A 385 3.62 9.46 0.43
N THR A 386 4.41 10.38 -0.09
CA THR A 386 4.67 10.48 -1.54
C THR A 386 5.54 9.32 -2.01
N GLN A 387 6.61 9.02 -1.29
CA GLN A 387 7.46 7.87 -1.57
C GLN A 387 6.71 6.56 -1.29
N ALA A 388 5.96 6.48 -0.19
CA ALA A 388 5.13 5.33 0.15
C ALA A 388 4.13 4.98 -0.98
N ILE A 389 3.41 5.96 -1.52
CA ILE A 389 2.50 5.78 -2.68
C ILE A 389 3.23 5.16 -3.86
N SER A 390 4.44 5.66 -4.18
CA SER A 390 5.22 5.13 -5.29
C SER A 390 5.59 3.66 -5.07
N LEU A 391 6.11 3.34 -3.89
CA LEU A 391 6.59 2.00 -3.53
C LEU A 391 5.44 0.98 -3.44
N TYR A 392 4.34 1.32 -2.79
CA TYR A 392 3.18 0.42 -2.73
C TYR A 392 2.56 0.14 -4.10
N LYS A 393 2.55 1.13 -4.99
CA LYS A 393 2.11 0.92 -6.37
C LYS A 393 3.01 -0.05 -7.12
N GLU A 394 4.33 0.04 -6.93
CA GLU A 394 5.28 -0.93 -7.50
C GLU A 394 5.08 -2.32 -6.88
N SER A 395 4.90 -2.44 -5.56
CA SER A 395 4.59 -3.71 -4.90
C SER A 395 3.34 -4.38 -5.49
N LEU A 396 2.25 -3.62 -5.62
CA LEU A 396 0.97 -4.10 -6.16
C LEU A 396 1.01 -4.46 -7.67
N ILE A 397 2.09 -4.11 -8.38
CA ILE A 397 2.35 -4.59 -9.74
C ILE A 397 2.68 -6.08 -9.74
N TYR A 398 3.40 -6.54 -8.73
CA TYR A 398 3.91 -7.92 -8.63
C TYR A 398 3.03 -8.80 -7.74
N ASP A 399 2.39 -8.22 -6.71
CA ASP A 399 1.41 -8.88 -5.85
C ASP A 399 0.16 -8.01 -5.69
N ASP A 400 -0.84 -8.25 -6.52
CA ASP A 400 -2.11 -7.52 -6.52
C ASP A 400 -3.13 -8.00 -5.48
N GLN A 401 -2.74 -8.92 -4.58
CA GLN A 401 -3.57 -9.41 -3.48
C GLN A 401 -3.10 -8.92 -2.11
N ASN A 402 -2.01 -8.15 -2.04
CA ASN A 402 -1.47 -7.67 -0.77
C ASN A 402 -2.41 -6.64 -0.11
N ALA A 403 -3.15 -7.11 0.89
CA ALA A 403 -4.13 -6.31 1.64
C ALA A 403 -3.49 -5.11 2.37
N GLY A 404 -2.32 -5.33 2.97
CA GLY A 404 -1.58 -4.28 3.66
C GLY A 404 -1.17 -3.14 2.74
N CYS A 405 -0.68 -3.47 1.54
CA CYS A 405 -0.33 -2.46 0.54
C CYS A 405 -1.55 -1.64 0.08
N TYR A 406 -2.73 -2.25 -0.10
CA TYR A 406 -3.94 -1.50 -0.44
C TYR A 406 -4.37 -0.57 0.69
N ARG A 407 -4.35 -1.05 1.93
CA ARG A 407 -4.67 -0.25 3.11
C ARG A 407 -3.76 0.97 3.21
N ASP A 408 -2.45 0.74 3.25
CA ASP A 408 -1.49 1.81 3.51
C ASP A 408 -1.32 2.75 2.30
N LEU A 409 -1.51 2.26 1.07
CA LEU A 409 -1.63 3.09 -0.13
C LEU A 409 -2.84 4.03 -0.05
N ALA A 410 -4.01 3.51 0.32
CA ALA A 410 -5.21 4.33 0.46
C ALA A 410 -5.05 5.38 1.56
N ILE A 411 -4.48 5.00 2.71
CA ILE A 411 -4.18 5.93 3.80
C ILE A 411 -3.17 6.99 3.35
N SER A 412 -2.12 6.62 2.60
CA SER A 412 -1.15 7.57 2.06
C SER A 412 -1.81 8.60 1.14
N TYR A 413 -2.78 8.19 0.31
CA TYR A 413 -3.59 9.13 -0.47
C TYR A 413 -4.45 10.05 0.40
N VAL A 414 -5.03 9.54 1.48
CA VAL A 414 -5.77 10.38 2.46
C VAL A 414 -4.84 11.42 3.08
N ARG A 415 -3.62 11.02 3.48
CA ARG A 415 -2.63 11.91 4.11
C ARG A 415 -2.13 12.99 3.17
N THR A 416 -1.92 12.67 1.89
CA THR A 416 -1.55 13.64 0.84
C THR A 416 -2.73 14.48 0.36
N GLY A 417 -3.95 14.19 0.78
CA GLY A 417 -5.17 14.91 0.39
C GLY A 417 -5.80 14.45 -0.92
N ASP A 418 -5.28 13.40 -1.53
CA ASP A 418 -5.79 12.83 -2.78
C ASP A 418 -6.97 11.87 -2.51
N MET A 419 -8.11 12.43 -2.17
CA MET A 419 -9.31 11.69 -1.79
C MET A 419 -9.92 10.89 -2.95
N GLU A 420 -9.65 11.27 -4.19
CA GLU A 420 -10.14 10.55 -5.38
C GLU A 420 -9.43 9.20 -5.50
N HIS A 421 -8.10 9.21 -5.45
CA HIS A 421 -7.30 7.97 -5.49
C HIS A 421 -7.49 7.12 -4.23
N ALA A 422 -7.66 7.73 -3.05
CA ALA A 422 -7.97 6.99 -1.81
C ALA A 422 -9.25 6.15 -1.97
N ARG A 423 -10.35 6.77 -2.42
CA ARG A 423 -11.63 6.08 -2.67
C ARG A 423 -11.54 5.05 -3.79
N SER A 424 -10.81 5.37 -4.86
CA SER A 424 -10.60 4.43 -5.96
C SER A 424 -9.82 3.19 -5.51
N THR A 425 -8.82 3.37 -4.65
CA THR A 425 -8.02 2.29 -4.07
C THR A 425 -8.87 1.42 -3.15
N LEU A 426 -9.68 2.04 -2.27
CA LEU A 426 -10.64 1.35 -1.42
C LEU A 426 -11.63 0.51 -2.24
N ASN A 427 -12.29 1.10 -3.24
CA ASN A 427 -13.23 0.38 -4.11
C ASN A 427 -12.56 -0.79 -4.83
N LYS A 428 -11.29 -0.64 -5.23
CA LYS A 428 -10.55 -1.73 -5.85
C LYS A 428 -10.28 -2.86 -4.86
N ALA A 429 -9.88 -2.53 -3.63
CA ALA A 429 -9.67 -3.48 -2.55
C ALA A 429 -10.97 -4.24 -2.21
N GLU A 430 -12.11 -3.57 -2.18
CA GLU A 430 -13.43 -4.20 -2.00
C GLU A 430 -13.76 -5.18 -3.13
N THR A 431 -13.40 -4.88 -4.38
CA THR A 431 -13.63 -5.81 -5.50
C THR A 431 -12.72 -7.03 -5.48
N LEU A 432 -11.62 -6.98 -4.75
CA LEU A 432 -10.67 -8.09 -4.55
C LEU A 432 -11.00 -8.92 -3.32
N GLU A 433 -12.12 -8.62 -2.63
CA GLU A 433 -12.57 -9.32 -1.41
C GLU A 433 -11.49 -9.28 -0.29
N ILE A 434 -10.75 -8.17 -0.20
CA ILE A 434 -9.79 -7.93 0.87
C ILE A 434 -10.55 -7.89 2.22
N SER A 435 -9.91 -8.39 3.27
CA SER A 435 -10.48 -8.51 4.61
C SER A 435 -11.10 -7.19 5.14
N SER A 436 -12.21 -7.33 5.85
CA SER A 436 -13.01 -6.20 6.32
C SER A 436 -12.24 -5.26 7.27
N ASP A 437 -11.35 -5.79 8.08
CA ASP A 437 -10.49 -5.07 9.02
C ASP A 437 -9.61 -4.04 8.32
N ASN A 438 -8.89 -4.44 7.26
CA ASN A 438 -8.09 -3.53 6.44
C ASN A 438 -8.95 -2.45 5.77
N LEU A 439 -10.15 -2.80 5.32
CA LEU A 439 -11.06 -1.85 4.67
C LEU A 439 -11.65 -0.86 5.67
N SER A 440 -12.01 -1.31 6.88
CA SER A 440 -12.53 -0.43 7.93
C SER A 440 -11.47 0.58 8.40
N ILE A 441 -10.19 0.20 8.50
CA ILE A 441 -9.11 1.18 8.79
C ILE A 441 -9.09 2.29 7.73
N VAL A 442 -9.19 1.95 6.45
CA VAL A 442 -9.19 2.95 5.36
C VAL A 442 -10.44 3.85 5.41
N ARG A 443 -11.63 3.27 5.67
CA ARG A 443 -12.87 4.04 5.79
C ARG A 443 -12.80 5.01 6.97
N GLY A 444 -12.27 4.55 8.10
CA GLY A 444 -12.04 5.38 9.28
C GLY A 444 -11.13 6.58 9.00
N GLU A 445 -10.02 6.38 8.29
CA GLU A 445 -9.12 7.48 7.90
C GLU A 445 -9.80 8.46 6.93
N ILE A 446 -10.65 7.98 6.03
CA ILE A 446 -11.46 8.84 5.15
C ILE A 446 -12.47 9.65 5.97
N CYS A 447 -13.18 9.05 6.93
CA CYS A 447 -14.09 9.73 7.85
C CYS A 447 -13.33 10.80 8.64
N ARG A 448 -12.20 10.46 9.24
CA ARG A 448 -11.35 11.39 10.00
C ARG A 448 -10.95 12.60 9.16
N ARG A 449 -10.51 12.39 7.93
CA ARG A 449 -10.12 13.47 7.00
C ARG A 449 -11.30 14.38 6.62
N ASN A 450 -12.51 13.84 6.59
CA ASN A 450 -13.72 14.61 6.33
C ASN A 450 -14.27 15.34 7.59
N GLY A 451 -13.64 15.16 8.75
CA GLY A 451 -14.08 15.72 10.04
C GLY A 451 -15.20 14.93 10.73
N ASP A 452 -15.53 13.76 10.23
CA ASP A 452 -16.48 12.82 10.84
C ASP A 452 -15.73 11.93 11.85
N ILE A 453 -15.47 12.47 13.04
CA ILE A 453 -14.69 11.78 14.08
C ILE A 453 -15.45 10.58 14.64
N ASP A 454 -16.75 10.71 14.87
CA ASP A 454 -17.57 9.61 15.41
C ASP A 454 -17.62 8.43 14.42
N GLY A 455 -17.82 8.71 13.13
CA GLY A 455 -17.74 7.71 12.08
C GLY A 455 -16.34 7.07 11.97
N ALA A 456 -15.29 7.84 12.17
CA ALA A 456 -13.92 7.32 12.18
C ALA A 456 -13.69 6.34 13.34
N ILE A 457 -14.07 6.70 14.56
CA ILE A 457 -13.95 5.84 15.74
C ILE A 457 -14.76 4.55 15.55
N GLN A 458 -15.98 4.64 15.01
CA GLN A 458 -16.81 3.46 14.72
C GLN A 458 -16.14 2.50 13.74
N GLU A 459 -15.57 3.00 12.64
CA GLU A 459 -14.86 2.18 11.65
C GLU A 459 -13.60 1.55 12.24
N PHE A 460 -12.84 2.27 13.07
CA PHE A 460 -11.66 1.73 13.74
C PHE A 460 -12.03 0.67 14.80
N THR A 461 -13.12 0.85 15.53
CA THR A 461 -13.67 -0.18 16.43
C THR A 461 -14.01 -1.44 15.65
N GLN A 462 -14.74 -1.30 14.54
CA GLN A 462 -15.07 -2.44 13.69
C GLN A 462 -13.81 -3.13 13.12
N ALA A 463 -12.75 -2.36 12.82
CA ALA A 463 -11.49 -2.92 12.37
C ALA A 463 -10.84 -3.77 13.47
N ALA A 464 -10.81 -3.30 14.72
CA ALA A 464 -10.28 -4.05 15.85
C ALA A 464 -11.08 -5.33 16.11
N ASP A 465 -12.42 -5.25 16.09
CA ASP A 465 -13.32 -6.39 16.34
C ASP A 465 -13.21 -7.49 15.27
N SER A 466 -12.93 -7.12 14.02
CA SER A 466 -12.83 -8.05 12.89
C SER A 466 -11.42 -8.53 12.59
N ALA A 467 -10.40 -7.94 13.24
CA ALA A 467 -9.01 -8.25 12.97
C ALA A 467 -8.65 -9.70 13.34
N SER A 468 -7.92 -10.36 12.45
CA SER A 468 -7.41 -11.72 12.64
C SER A 468 -5.98 -11.76 13.19
N GLU A 469 -5.29 -10.63 13.19
CA GLU A 469 -3.88 -10.48 13.57
C GLU A 469 -3.71 -9.35 14.60
N ASP A 470 -2.91 -9.56 15.63
CA ASP A 470 -2.64 -8.59 16.69
C ASP A 470 -2.13 -7.24 16.15
N TYR A 471 -1.33 -7.29 15.08
CA TYR A 471 -0.85 -6.10 14.41
C TYR A 471 -1.98 -5.22 13.85
N LEU A 472 -3.03 -5.81 13.30
CA LEU A 472 -4.17 -5.05 12.75
C LEU A 472 -5.01 -4.43 13.86
N VAL A 473 -5.19 -5.13 14.98
CA VAL A 473 -5.79 -4.55 16.18
C VAL A 473 -4.97 -3.34 16.65
N TYR A 474 -3.67 -3.52 16.81
CA TYR A 474 -2.78 -2.42 17.19
C TYR A 474 -2.88 -1.22 16.25
N ARG A 475 -2.92 -1.45 14.94
CA ARG A 475 -3.11 -0.39 13.94
C ARG A 475 -4.46 0.32 14.07
N ALA A 476 -5.53 -0.42 14.32
CA ALA A 476 -6.87 0.14 14.55
C ALA A 476 -6.89 1.02 15.80
N LEU A 477 -6.30 0.57 16.91
CA LEU A 477 -6.17 1.35 18.14
C LEU A 477 -5.39 2.65 17.91
N LEU A 478 -4.26 2.57 17.22
CA LEU A 478 -3.44 3.75 16.88
C LEU A 478 -4.20 4.78 16.04
N SER A 479 -4.98 4.30 15.04
CA SER A 479 -5.79 5.17 14.20
C SER A 479 -6.97 5.79 14.99
N CYS A 480 -7.52 5.06 15.96
CA CYS A 480 -8.56 5.56 16.86
C CYS A 480 -8.02 6.69 17.75
N CYS A 481 -6.83 6.52 18.35
CA CYS A 481 -6.15 7.59 19.09
C CYS A 481 -5.95 8.84 18.24
N ALA A 482 -5.50 8.66 16.99
CA ALA A 482 -5.29 9.77 16.06
C ALA A 482 -6.60 10.48 15.71
N ALA A 483 -7.73 9.76 15.59
CA ALA A 483 -9.06 10.36 15.39
C ALA A 483 -9.53 11.12 16.62
N ALA A 484 -9.37 10.55 17.81
CA ALA A 484 -9.72 11.22 19.07
C ALA A 484 -8.90 12.51 19.25
N ALA A 485 -7.61 12.51 18.89
CA ALA A 485 -6.75 13.69 18.93
C ALA A 485 -7.20 14.83 18.00
N ASP A 486 -7.86 14.50 16.89
CA ASP A 486 -8.42 15.49 15.96
C ASP A 486 -9.74 16.09 16.47
N SER A 487 -10.35 15.52 17.51
CA SER A 487 -11.59 16.03 18.12
C SER A 487 -11.36 17.32 18.91
N THR A 488 -12.36 18.20 18.93
CA THR A 488 -12.26 19.50 19.61
C THR A 488 -13.58 19.83 20.31
N GLY A 489 -13.51 20.69 21.34
CA GLY A 489 -14.69 21.18 22.04
C GLY A 489 -15.43 20.11 22.83
N GLU A 490 -16.76 20.13 22.80
CA GLU A 490 -17.59 19.21 23.57
C GLU A 490 -17.50 17.75 23.16
N SER A 491 -17.11 17.46 21.92
CA SER A 491 -16.96 16.08 21.45
C SER A 491 -15.64 15.42 21.87
N ALA A 492 -14.64 16.19 22.28
CA ALA A 492 -13.31 15.68 22.61
C ALA A 492 -13.33 14.65 23.76
N LEU A 493 -14.03 14.95 24.85
CA LEU A 493 -14.15 14.01 25.97
C LEU A 493 -14.82 12.70 25.54
N SER A 494 -15.87 12.76 24.73
CA SER A 494 -16.58 11.58 24.24
C SER A 494 -15.66 10.73 23.35
N ALA A 495 -14.93 11.35 22.43
CA ALA A 495 -14.00 10.67 21.53
C ALA A 495 -12.87 9.97 22.31
N HIS A 496 -12.23 10.67 23.24
CA HIS A 496 -11.18 10.09 24.08
C HIS A 496 -11.70 8.98 25.00
N THR A 497 -12.90 9.12 25.55
CA THR A 497 -13.50 8.08 26.40
C THR A 497 -13.82 6.82 25.63
N GLN A 498 -14.39 6.93 24.42
CA GLN A 498 -14.67 5.79 23.55
C GLN A 498 -13.36 5.10 23.12
N THR A 499 -12.34 5.88 22.76
CA THR A 499 -11.02 5.35 22.40
C THR A 499 -10.35 4.64 23.58
N ALA A 500 -10.37 5.22 24.78
CA ALA A 500 -9.83 4.59 25.98
C ALA A 500 -10.55 3.26 26.29
N ALA A 501 -11.88 3.20 26.14
CA ALA A 501 -12.65 1.98 26.36
C ALA A 501 -12.26 0.88 25.35
N LEU A 502 -12.07 1.23 24.09
CA LEU A 502 -11.60 0.30 23.06
C LEU A 502 -10.20 -0.22 23.39
N ILE A 503 -9.26 0.65 23.73
CA ILE A 503 -7.90 0.25 24.08
C ILE A 503 -7.89 -0.65 25.33
N GLU A 504 -8.71 -0.35 26.33
CA GLU A 504 -8.84 -1.18 27.56
C GLU A 504 -9.32 -2.60 27.24
N GLU A 505 -10.22 -2.77 26.26
CA GLU A 505 -10.71 -4.07 25.80
C GLU A 505 -9.58 -4.93 25.18
N TYR A 506 -8.69 -4.31 24.43
CA TYR A 506 -7.62 -4.98 23.71
C TYR A 506 -6.22 -4.84 24.35
N ARG A 507 -6.12 -4.37 25.59
CA ARG A 507 -4.83 -4.06 26.25
C ARG A 507 -3.88 -5.26 26.40
N ASP A 508 -4.44 -6.46 26.52
CA ASP A 508 -3.69 -7.70 26.77
C ASP A 508 -3.70 -8.64 25.54
N ILE A 509 -3.90 -8.11 24.34
CA ILE A 509 -4.05 -8.90 23.10
C ILE A 509 -2.76 -9.63 22.73
N SER A 510 -1.59 -9.03 22.99
CA SER A 510 -0.28 -9.55 22.60
C SER A 510 0.81 -9.07 23.53
N ASP A 511 1.75 -9.96 23.87
CA ASP A 511 2.94 -9.59 24.64
C ASP A 511 3.83 -8.59 23.87
N GLU A 512 3.81 -8.63 22.53
CA GLU A 512 4.60 -7.74 21.68
C GLU A 512 4.15 -6.28 21.76
N TYR A 513 2.83 -6.01 21.72
CA TYR A 513 2.28 -4.65 21.70
C TYR A 513 1.81 -4.16 23.07
N ARG A 514 1.80 -5.01 24.08
CA ARG A 514 1.21 -4.73 25.41
C ARG A 514 1.67 -3.42 26.01
N TYR A 515 2.99 -3.17 26.02
CA TYR A 515 3.50 -1.96 26.66
C TYR A 515 3.20 -0.69 25.86
N THR A 516 3.23 -0.77 24.54
CA THR A 516 2.83 0.35 23.67
C THR A 516 1.34 0.64 23.79
N ILE A 517 0.51 -0.40 23.90
CA ILE A 517 -0.94 -0.24 24.12
C ILE A 517 -1.21 0.37 25.50
N LEU A 518 -0.49 -0.01 26.55
CA LEU A 518 -0.60 0.60 27.86
C LEU A 518 -0.18 2.08 27.85
N ASP A 519 0.83 2.45 27.08
CA ASP A 519 1.24 3.84 26.88
C ASP A 519 0.14 4.65 26.15
N MET A 520 -0.44 4.08 25.09
CA MET A 520 -1.59 4.68 24.39
C MET A 520 -2.77 4.89 25.33
N LEU A 521 -3.12 3.89 26.14
CA LEU A 521 -4.20 3.94 27.12
C LEU A 521 -3.94 5.02 28.19
N ALA A 522 -2.70 5.09 28.69
CA ALA A 522 -2.30 6.13 29.63
C ALA A 522 -2.49 7.53 29.04
N ASN A 523 -2.12 7.71 27.78
CA ASN A 523 -2.31 8.99 27.09
C ASN A 523 -3.79 9.35 26.90
N GLU A 524 -4.63 8.39 26.51
CA GLU A 524 -6.08 8.63 26.36
C GLU A 524 -6.73 8.99 27.69
N TYR A 525 -6.43 8.28 28.79
CA TYR A 525 -6.87 8.65 30.12
C TYR A 525 -6.39 10.04 30.55
N PHE A 526 -5.14 10.39 30.23
CA PHE A 526 -4.62 11.73 30.49
C PHE A 526 -5.40 12.80 29.73
N LEU A 527 -5.78 12.55 28.48
CA LEU A 527 -6.55 13.47 27.66
C LEU A 527 -7.99 13.61 28.19
N CYS A 528 -8.64 12.51 28.60
CA CYS A 528 -9.92 12.54 29.28
C CYS A 528 -9.85 13.43 30.56
N GLY A 529 -8.84 13.21 31.40
CA GLY A 529 -8.61 14.00 32.60
C GLY A 529 -8.38 15.47 32.29
N ARG A 530 -7.70 15.82 31.21
CA ARG A 530 -7.53 17.21 30.75
C ARG A 530 -8.85 17.86 30.34
N CYS A 531 -9.68 17.15 29.57
CA CYS A 531 -11.01 17.64 29.17
C CYS A 531 -11.89 17.96 30.40
N GLU A 532 -11.92 17.06 31.38
CA GLU A 532 -12.65 17.24 32.62
C GLU A 532 -12.09 18.41 33.46
N ALA A 533 -10.75 18.54 33.56
CA ALA A 533 -10.12 19.67 34.26
C ALA A 533 -10.47 21.01 33.60
N GLN A 534 -10.48 21.05 32.26
CA GLN A 534 -10.88 22.26 31.54
C GLN A 534 -12.34 22.64 31.80
N THR A 535 -13.22 21.67 31.81
CA THR A 535 -14.63 21.86 32.17
C THR A 535 -14.77 22.37 33.60
N ALA A 536 -14.02 21.78 34.54
CA ALA A 536 -13.98 22.26 35.94
C ALA A 536 -13.51 23.72 36.05
N ASP A 537 -12.48 24.10 35.31
CA ASP A 537 -11.95 25.47 35.29
C ASP A 537 -12.96 26.46 34.72
N GLU A 538 -13.70 26.09 33.69
CA GLU A 538 -14.76 26.91 33.12
C GLU A 538 -15.92 27.13 34.11
N LEU A 539 -16.35 26.05 34.77
CA LEU A 539 -17.41 26.09 35.76
C LEU A 539 -17.00 26.87 37.02
N ASN A 540 -15.74 26.85 37.41
CA ASN A 540 -15.21 27.59 38.55
C ASN A 540 -15.27 29.13 38.39
N LYS A 541 -15.38 29.61 37.14
CA LYS A 541 -15.52 31.06 36.85
C LYS A 541 -16.82 31.63 37.40
N ASN A 542 -17.81 30.76 37.71
CA ASN A 542 -19.11 31.19 38.26
C ASN A 542 -19.37 30.50 39.60
N SER A 543 -19.67 31.29 40.62
CA SER A 543 -19.94 30.79 41.99
C SER A 543 -21.12 29.82 42.10
N SER A 544 -22.11 29.91 41.20
CA SER A 544 -23.28 29.02 41.18
C SER A 544 -22.98 27.60 40.67
N THR A 545 -21.91 27.40 39.95
CA THR A 545 -21.50 26.12 39.38
C THR A 545 -20.31 25.46 40.09
N ARG A 546 -19.90 26.00 41.24
CA ARG A 546 -18.72 25.54 41.98
C ARG A 546 -18.81 24.07 42.46
N ALA A 547 -19.99 23.59 42.81
CA ALA A 547 -20.18 22.18 43.18
C ALA A 547 -19.98 21.25 41.98
N GLN A 548 -20.46 21.64 40.79
CA GLN A 548 -20.24 20.91 39.55
C GLN A 548 -18.76 20.94 39.16
N ALA A 549 -18.09 22.08 39.30
CA ALA A 549 -16.64 22.18 39.06
C ALA A 549 -15.84 21.22 39.96
N GLN A 550 -16.25 21.02 41.21
CA GLN A 550 -15.59 20.07 42.10
C GLN A 550 -15.82 18.63 41.65
N GLU A 551 -17.01 18.27 41.19
CA GLU A 551 -17.30 16.94 40.60
C GLU A 551 -16.43 16.65 39.40
N HIS A 552 -16.35 17.58 38.45
CA HIS A 552 -15.44 17.44 37.29
C HIS A 552 -13.97 17.36 37.69
N THR A 553 -13.55 18.05 38.75
CA THR A 553 -12.17 17.94 39.28
C THR A 553 -11.92 16.55 39.85
N GLU A 554 -12.86 15.94 40.55
CA GLU A 554 -12.76 14.59 41.10
C GLU A 554 -12.69 13.55 39.96
N ILE A 555 -13.53 13.67 38.94
CA ILE A 555 -13.49 12.81 37.73
C ILE A 555 -12.16 12.96 36.99
N SER A 556 -11.69 14.19 36.82
CA SER A 556 -10.38 14.48 36.21
C SER A 556 -9.24 13.74 36.94
N ASN A 557 -9.23 13.80 38.27
CA ASN A 557 -8.20 13.10 39.06
C ASN A 557 -8.31 11.58 38.95
N GLN A 558 -9.53 11.02 38.84
CA GLN A 558 -9.70 9.58 38.58
C GLN A 558 -9.10 9.16 37.28
N TYR A 559 -9.29 9.94 36.22
CA TYR A 559 -8.63 9.66 34.91
C TYR A 559 -7.11 9.77 34.99
N PHE A 560 -6.55 10.77 35.68
CA PHE A 560 -5.11 10.88 35.89
C PHE A 560 -4.56 9.71 36.69
N GLU A 561 -5.28 9.21 37.72
CA GLU A 561 -4.89 7.99 38.46
C GLU A 561 -4.93 6.75 37.53
N SER A 562 -5.93 6.63 36.67
CA SER A 562 -5.97 5.53 35.68
C SER A 562 -4.81 5.58 34.74
N ALA A 563 -4.46 6.76 34.24
CA ALA A 563 -3.28 6.96 33.39
C ALA A 563 -1.97 6.57 34.14
N ALA A 564 -1.81 7.02 35.39
CA ALA A 564 -0.67 6.65 36.22
C ALA A 564 -0.62 5.13 36.49
N GLY A 565 -1.78 4.48 36.64
CA GLY A 565 -1.91 3.04 36.81
C GLY A 565 -1.35 2.23 35.65
N CYS A 566 -1.59 2.69 34.40
CA CYS A 566 -0.99 2.08 33.20
C CYS A 566 0.53 2.18 33.26
N PHE A 567 1.07 3.35 33.51
CA PHE A 567 2.52 3.54 33.61
C PHE A 567 3.15 2.76 34.77
N ARG A 568 2.48 2.65 35.94
CA ARG A 568 2.95 1.83 37.07
C ARG A 568 3.11 0.36 36.66
N THR A 569 2.21 -0.16 35.84
CA THR A 569 2.33 -1.53 35.31
C THR A 569 3.58 -1.67 34.47
N VAL A 570 3.81 -0.79 33.49
CA VAL A 570 4.99 -0.81 32.61
C VAL A 570 6.29 -0.62 33.43
N TYR A 571 6.25 0.29 34.41
CA TYR A 571 7.39 0.57 35.31
C TYR A 571 7.75 -0.63 36.18
N SER A 572 6.76 -1.26 36.84
CA SER A 572 6.99 -2.39 37.75
C SER A 572 7.55 -3.62 37.04
N GLU A 573 7.32 -3.76 35.74
CA GLU A 573 7.85 -4.81 34.88
C GLU A 573 9.24 -4.45 34.27
N GLY A 574 9.77 -3.26 34.59
CA GLY A 574 11.08 -2.79 34.07
C GLY A 574 11.07 -2.50 32.56
N LYS A 575 9.90 -2.19 32.01
CA LYS A 575 9.68 -1.96 30.58
C LYS A 575 9.46 -0.49 30.20
N LEU A 576 9.50 0.43 31.16
CA LEU A 576 9.38 1.86 30.93
C LEU A 576 10.73 2.44 30.46
N THR A 577 11.09 2.17 29.20
CA THR A 577 12.39 2.52 28.63
C THR A 577 12.39 3.84 27.84
N GLU A 578 11.24 4.22 27.26
CA GLU A 578 11.13 5.43 26.47
C GLU A 578 11.08 6.68 27.34
N PHE A 579 12.00 7.63 27.11
CA PHE A 579 12.08 8.85 27.91
C PHE A 579 10.82 9.71 27.84
N SER A 580 10.11 9.74 26.72
CA SER A 580 8.82 10.42 26.58
C SER A 580 7.76 9.89 27.54
N SER A 581 7.65 8.58 27.67
CA SER A 581 6.72 7.89 28.55
C SER A 581 7.13 8.04 30.04
N GLN A 582 8.44 7.95 30.34
CA GLN A 582 8.99 8.23 31.66
C GLN A 582 8.64 9.66 32.12
N ARG A 583 8.80 10.63 31.24
CA ARG A 583 8.48 12.04 31.50
C ARG A 583 6.97 12.24 31.69
N SER A 584 6.14 11.58 30.88
CA SER A 584 4.68 11.65 31.01
C SER A 584 4.22 11.07 32.34
N PHE A 585 4.79 9.94 32.74
CA PHE A 585 4.50 9.32 34.04
C PHE A 585 4.91 10.22 35.21
N TYR A 586 6.13 10.80 35.18
CA TYR A 586 6.57 11.74 36.19
C TYR A 586 5.62 12.93 36.35
N ASN A 587 5.24 13.55 35.23
CA ASN A 587 4.32 14.70 35.25
C ASN A 587 2.93 14.35 35.83
N LEU A 588 2.44 13.12 35.59
CA LEU A 588 1.22 12.63 36.19
C LEU A 588 1.34 12.45 37.70
N LEU A 589 2.41 11.79 38.18
CA LEU A 589 2.68 11.58 39.60
C LEU A 589 2.84 12.92 40.35
N GLU A 590 3.56 13.88 39.77
CA GLU A 590 3.72 15.23 40.32
C GLU A 590 2.37 15.93 40.45
N LYS A 591 1.54 15.86 39.38
CA LYS A 591 0.20 16.46 39.36
C LYS A 591 -0.71 15.85 40.40
N LEU A 592 -0.62 14.56 40.66
CA LEU A 592 -1.39 13.82 41.66
C LEU A 592 -0.85 13.98 43.10
N GLY A 593 0.36 14.53 43.24
CA GLY A 593 1.03 14.70 44.53
C GLY A 593 1.71 13.43 45.05
N HIS A 594 1.97 12.45 44.19
CA HIS A 594 2.66 11.21 44.55
C HIS A 594 4.20 11.39 44.56
N TYR A 595 4.68 12.25 45.42
CA TYR A 595 6.07 12.70 45.44
C TYR A 595 7.08 11.58 45.74
N ASP A 596 6.73 10.57 46.52
CA ASP A 596 7.59 9.41 46.78
C ASP A 596 7.81 8.60 45.50
N GLU A 597 6.72 8.35 44.76
CA GLU A 597 6.85 7.66 43.45
C GLU A 597 7.63 8.52 42.43
N CYS A 598 7.51 9.84 42.46
CA CYS A 598 8.32 10.73 41.64
C CYS A 598 9.82 10.53 41.90
N ARG A 599 10.19 10.38 43.17
CA ARG A 599 11.60 10.18 43.57
C ARG A 599 12.14 8.86 43.08
N ASP A 600 11.39 7.78 43.28
CA ASP A 600 11.78 6.43 42.85
C ASP A 600 11.90 6.39 41.29
N LEU A 601 11.01 7.06 40.59
CA LEU A 601 11.05 7.13 39.12
C LEU A 601 12.27 7.94 38.61
N LEU A 602 12.61 9.07 39.25
CA LEU A 602 13.80 9.85 38.89
C LEU A 602 15.11 9.06 39.14
N GLU A 603 15.16 8.25 40.20
CA GLU A 603 16.29 7.35 40.47
C GLU A 603 16.39 6.27 39.37
N TYR A 604 15.26 5.64 39.01
CA TYR A 604 15.21 4.67 37.90
C TYR A 604 15.66 5.28 36.57
N ILE A 605 15.19 6.50 36.23
CA ILE A 605 15.59 7.19 34.99
C ILE A 605 17.13 7.49 35.00
N ARG A 606 17.68 7.85 36.16
CA ARG A 606 19.10 8.12 36.28
C ARG A 606 19.97 6.87 36.12
N GLU A 607 19.50 5.71 36.58
CA GLU A 607 20.17 4.41 36.44
C GLU A 607 20.06 3.82 35.03
N SER A 608 18.98 4.07 34.32
CA SER A 608 18.83 3.72 32.91
C SER A 608 19.69 4.71 32.11
N ASP A 609 20.79 4.25 31.51
CA ASP A 609 21.77 5.03 30.74
C ASP A 609 21.10 5.88 29.63
N THR A 610 20.60 7.05 30.03
CA THR A 610 19.90 7.96 29.13
C THR A 610 20.70 9.23 28.93
N ALA A 611 21.70 9.16 28.06
CA ALA A 611 22.39 10.34 27.52
C ALA A 611 21.41 11.40 26.98
N SER A 612 20.13 11.02 26.77
CA SER A 612 19.04 11.85 26.26
C SER A 612 18.29 12.69 27.31
N THR A 613 18.49 12.46 28.61
CA THR A 613 17.74 13.19 29.67
C THR A 613 18.23 14.62 29.91
N GLY A 614 19.50 14.89 29.62
CA GLY A 614 20.11 16.22 29.80
C GLY A 614 19.80 16.83 31.18
N TYR A 615 19.45 18.11 31.19
CA TYR A 615 19.09 18.85 32.41
C TYR A 615 17.69 18.52 32.97
N TRP A 616 16.89 17.67 32.30
CA TRP A 616 15.49 17.43 32.69
C TRP A 616 15.37 16.73 34.05
N VAL A 617 16.21 15.72 34.34
CA VAL A 617 16.18 15.01 35.63
C VAL A 617 16.56 15.96 36.76
N PRO A 618 17.69 16.71 36.76
CA PRO A 618 18.00 17.67 37.77
C PRO A 618 16.93 18.77 37.94
N MET A 619 16.32 19.20 36.83
CA MET A 619 15.23 20.18 36.86
C MET A 619 14.00 19.61 37.60
N SER A 620 13.59 18.36 37.29
CA SER A 620 12.48 17.69 37.91
C SER A 620 12.72 17.44 39.41
N GLU A 621 13.91 17.05 39.80
CA GLU A 621 14.31 16.97 41.22
C GLU A 621 14.18 18.32 41.95
N CYS A 622 14.53 19.40 41.28
CA CYS A 622 14.37 20.72 41.85
C CYS A 622 12.88 21.06 42.10
N TYR A 623 12.00 20.78 41.13
CA TYR A 623 10.56 20.96 41.34
C TYR A 623 10.03 20.04 42.43
N LEU A 624 10.43 18.79 42.49
CA LEU A 624 10.01 17.85 43.54
C LEU A 624 10.41 18.35 44.92
N CYS A 625 11.65 18.77 45.16
CA CYS A 625 12.09 19.37 46.40
C CYS A 625 11.27 20.61 46.75
N TYR A 626 10.92 21.43 45.76
CA TYR A 626 10.11 22.63 45.98
C TYR A 626 8.68 22.28 46.46
N TYR A 627 7.98 21.35 45.79
CA TYR A 627 6.65 20.95 46.11
C TYR A 627 6.59 20.21 47.47
N GLU A 628 7.53 19.33 47.75
CA GLU A 628 7.65 18.66 49.06
C GLU A 628 7.78 19.66 50.21
N GLU A 629 8.62 20.68 50.06
CA GLU A 629 8.74 21.71 51.10
C GLU A 629 7.48 22.58 51.19
N TYR A 630 6.86 22.88 50.05
CA TYR A 630 5.60 23.66 50.07
C TYR A 630 4.43 22.92 50.65
N SER A 631 4.39 21.59 50.67
CA SER A 631 3.41 20.77 51.30
C SER A 631 3.48 20.79 52.84
N LYS A 632 4.65 21.17 53.38
CA LYS A 632 4.85 21.29 54.82
C LYS A 632 4.30 22.60 55.39
N PRO A 633 3.92 22.64 56.70
CA PRO A 633 3.63 23.88 57.34
C PRO A 633 4.80 24.90 57.21
N GLU A 634 4.45 26.17 57.05
CA GLU A 634 5.45 27.23 56.76
C GLU A 634 6.63 27.25 57.76
N THR A 635 6.36 26.95 59.05
CA THR A 635 7.39 26.90 60.12
C THR A 635 8.31 25.69 60.05
N GLN A 636 8.03 24.72 59.21
CA GLN A 636 8.80 23.46 59.03
C GLN A 636 9.52 23.37 57.68
N ARG A 637 9.41 24.40 56.83
CA ARG A 637 9.96 24.41 55.49
C ARG A 637 11.50 24.62 55.54
N ASP A 638 12.24 23.74 54.86
CA ASP A 638 13.69 23.85 54.67
C ASP A 638 14.07 23.70 53.21
N PHE A 639 14.33 24.77 52.53
CA PHE A 639 14.69 24.80 51.09
C PHE A 639 16.15 24.49 50.79
N THR A 640 16.90 23.89 51.73
CA THR A 640 18.33 23.52 51.51
C THR A 640 18.47 22.51 50.39
N ALA A 641 17.66 21.45 50.37
CA ALA A 641 17.64 20.44 49.31
C ALA A 641 17.26 21.05 47.96
N PHE A 642 16.21 21.90 47.93
CA PHE A 642 15.82 22.66 46.75
C PHE A 642 16.96 23.52 46.17
N SER A 643 17.69 24.25 47.05
CA SER A 643 18.81 25.09 46.61
C SER A 643 19.91 24.28 45.94
N LYS A 644 20.24 23.11 46.50
CA LYS A 644 21.25 22.20 45.94
C LYS A 644 20.80 21.64 44.61
N ALA A 645 19.54 21.18 44.51
CA ALA A 645 18.98 20.66 43.25
C ALA A 645 18.95 21.75 42.17
N TYR A 646 18.59 23.00 42.54
CA TYR A 646 18.61 24.12 41.58
C TYR A 646 20.01 24.41 41.04
N SER A 647 21.04 24.36 41.90
CA SER A 647 22.43 24.56 41.43
C SER A 647 22.83 23.51 40.40
N ASN A 648 22.50 22.25 40.64
CA ASN A 648 22.74 21.16 39.70
C ASN A 648 21.98 21.39 38.38
N ALA A 649 20.67 21.60 38.46
CA ALA A 649 19.81 21.83 37.28
C ALA A 649 20.29 23.05 36.45
N SER A 650 20.70 24.12 37.12
CA SER A 650 21.23 25.32 36.47
C SER A 650 22.56 25.05 35.73
N ALA A 651 23.46 24.26 36.32
CA ALA A 651 24.71 23.90 35.69
C ALA A 651 24.53 23.06 34.43
N GLU A 652 23.71 22.02 34.49
CA GLU A 652 23.33 21.14 33.35
C GLU A 652 22.63 21.94 32.26
N TYR A 653 21.72 22.85 32.62
CA TYR A 653 21.04 23.70 31.66
C TYR A 653 21.98 24.68 30.96
N GLN A 654 22.97 25.23 31.65
CA GLN A 654 24.00 26.08 31.01
C GLN A 654 24.85 25.29 30.00
N GLN A 655 25.17 24.04 30.30
CA GLN A 655 25.85 23.17 29.35
C GLN A 655 24.95 22.92 28.11
N TYR A 656 23.68 22.59 28.30
CA TYR A 656 22.70 22.42 27.19
C TYR A 656 22.62 23.66 26.33
N LEU A 657 22.54 24.85 26.91
CA LEU A 657 22.49 26.12 26.18
C LEU A 657 23.75 26.41 25.36
N ALA A 658 24.92 25.97 25.86
CA ALA A 658 26.18 26.10 25.14
C ALA A 658 26.20 25.23 23.86
N GLU A 659 25.60 24.05 23.95
CA GLU A 659 25.45 23.11 22.81
C GLU A 659 24.28 23.50 21.86
N ASN A 660 23.28 24.23 22.38
CA ASN A 660 22.06 24.60 21.65
C ASN A 660 21.81 26.12 21.72
N PRO A 661 22.57 26.95 21.01
CA PRO A 661 22.44 28.42 21.09
C PRO A 661 21.08 28.92 20.65
N GLY A 662 20.45 29.74 21.49
CA GLY A 662 19.15 30.35 21.22
C GLY A 662 17.92 29.51 21.63
N LYS A 663 18.13 28.32 22.21
CA LYS A 663 17.04 27.58 22.83
C LYS A 663 16.73 28.16 24.22
N THR A 664 15.48 28.03 24.68
CA THR A 664 15.03 28.41 26.02
C THR A 664 14.09 27.34 26.54
N ASP A 665 13.98 27.20 27.85
CA ASP A 665 13.04 26.30 28.52
C ASP A 665 12.21 27.07 29.55
N ALA A 666 10.89 27.06 29.35
CA ALA A 666 9.95 27.79 30.21
C ALA A 666 9.93 27.28 31.67
N ALA A 667 10.18 25.99 31.89
CA ALA A 667 10.23 25.41 33.24
C ALA A 667 11.49 25.90 33.99
N MET A 668 12.63 25.92 33.33
CA MET A 668 13.86 26.48 33.92
C MET A 668 13.74 27.98 34.20
N ASP A 669 13.05 28.74 33.31
CA ASP A 669 12.76 30.16 33.54
C ASP A 669 11.83 30.35 34.74
N GLN A 670 10.87 29.46 34.93
CA GLN A 670 9.96 29.47 36.08
C GLN A 670 10.71 29.13 37.39
N LEU A 671 11.59 28.12 37.39
CA LEU A 671 12.45 27.81 38.53
C LEU A 671 13.30 29.01 38.93
N LYS A 672 13.89 29.69 37.97
CA LYS A 672 14.66 30.93 38.24
C LYS A 672 13.79 31.97 38.93
N LYS A 673 12.56 32.20 38.49
CA LYS A 673 11.61 33.15 39.18
C LYS A 673 11.25 32.70 40.58
N ILE A 674 11.09 31.37 40.80
CA ILE A 674 10.86 30.82 42.14
C ILE A 674 12.02 31.11 43.05
N VAL A 675 13.25 30.86 42.61
CA VAL A 675 14.47 31.14 43.37
C VAL A 675 14.62 32.63 43.67
N GLU A 676 14.42 33.50 42.69
CA GLU A 676 14.46 34.96 42.86
C GLU A 676 13.41 35.42 43.94
N ARG A 677 12.21 34.84 43.94
CA ARG A 677 11.17 35.12 44.92
C ARG A 677 11.57 34.67 46.33
N LEU A 678 12.00 33.38 46.48
CA LEU A 678 12.45 32.83 47.76
C LEU A 678 13.68 33.55 48.32
N THR A 679 14.56 34.04 47.48
CA THR A 679 15.74 34.84 47.88
C THR A 679 15.31 36.23 48.35
N LYS A 680 14.35 36.88 47.63
CA LYS A 680 13.83 38.18 48.00
C LYS A 680 13.08 38.14 49.32
N ASP A 681 12.35 37.05 49.61
CA ASP A 681 11.61 36.85 50.84
C ASP A 681 12.52 36.37 52.00
N HIS A 682 13.85 36.33 51.82
CA HIS A 682 14.85 35.86 52.79
C HIS A 682 14.66 34.41 53.26
N ILE A 683 13.97 33.60 52.50
CA ILE A 683 13.71 32.19 52.76
C ILE A 683 14.89 31.34 52.28
N LEU A 684 15.54 31.74 51.19
CA LEU A 684 16.66 31.03 50.55
C LEU A 684 17.90 31.91 50.54
N VAL A 685 19.06 31.34 50.96
CA VAL A 685 20.36 31.98 50.84
C VAL A 685 21.17 31.16 49.82
N ILE A 686 21.28 31.66 48.61
CA ILE A 686 22.18 31.05 47.63
C ILE A 686 23.60 31.44 47.96
N ARG A 687 24.42 30.48 48.42
CA ARG A 687 25.87 30.66 48.47
C ARG A 687 26.42 30.48 47.07
N THR A 688 26.77 31.55 46.40
CA THR A 688 27.58 31.49 45.18
C THR A 688 28.96 31.04 45.61
N GLU A 689 29.30 29.76 45.45
CA GLU A 689 30.69 29.32 45.47
C GLU A 689 31.35 29.95 44.23
N GLY A 690 32.36 30.80 44.43
CA GLY A 690 33.06 31.58 43.45
C GLY A 690 33.97 30.73 42.56
#